data_b97c3ac3938829eef1ef760734ef588e
#
_entry.id   b97c3ac3938829eef1ef760734ef588e
#
_cell.length_a   1.000
_cell.length_b   1.000
_cell.length_c   1.000
_cell.angle_alpha   90.00
_cell.angle_beta   90.00
_cell.angle_gamma   90.00
#
_symmetry.space_group_name_H-M   'P 1'
#
loop_
_entity.id
_entity.type
_entity.pdbx_description
1 polymer ?
#
loop_
_entity_poly.entity_id
_entity_poly.type
_entity_poly.pdbx_seq_one_letter_code
_entity_poly.pdbx_strand_id
1 'polypeptide(L)'
;MTPAPANLNTAQLDAVHYLAGPCLVLAGAGSGKTRVIVHKIARLLDAGYAPGQIAAITFTNKAAQEMRERAKQLVGARAAKHLVVSTFHSLGVRILRQDGARLGLKPQFSIFDSDDVLGLLKEAGACTDNALARRWQWTISGWKNQGLNSDQAEAVAANDDERIAARVMKRYEEQLAAYQAVDFDDLIGLPHQLLRRDDEVRAKWQDTLRYLLVDEVQDTNAVQYELLKSLVDHPDERRRGLFTAVGDDDQSIYGWRGATIENLKRLPQEYPNLKVIALEQNYRSTGHILRAANGVIANNPKLFEKKLWSDLGDGEPVRVVECDGEEHEAERAVARIQALRGAGGVIDQSGGIDFKDFAILYRANHQARVLEKALRKANLPYKVSGGQSFFDRTEIRDLCAWLRLLVNHDDDPAFLRAVSTPKRGIGTQTLANLGAFAGRWKTSLYEALFAESLGTAVPARAIGSLHEFGRFVNDLEYRARHTTGAEDAKALLMGWLKDIGYEQHLMDGEDSEKLAAARWSNVLDFVDWIARRCGGEIENDGGMTVETEKQSVLDVAQTISVIISLAERGEEQNVVTLSTLHAAKGLEWSHVTLVGVNEGLLPFRSDDEDMTPERLHEERRLMYVGITRARSTLQVSTLRRRKKGRDTIQGVPSRFIGEMKLHEVQTKEDPREKLKALRAAAAERAAQAATVPIKT
;
A
#
# COMPACT_ATOMS: atom_id res chain seq x y z
N MET A 1 -21.92 -13.84 -30.53
CA MET A 1 -22.45 -14.64 -29.39
C MET A 1 -21.43 -14.54 -28.29
N THR A 2 -21.75 -13.78 -27.24
CA THR A 2 -20.94 -13.75 -26.04
C THR A 2 -21.00 -15.12 -25.37
N PRO A 3 -19.89 -15.71 -24.90
CA PRO A 3 -19.93 -16.97 -24.18
C PRO A 3 -20.88 -16.85 -23.00
N ALA A 4 -21.67 -17.90 -22.73
CA ALA A 4 -22.58 -17.95 -21.59
C ALA A 4 -21.86 -17.53 -20.32
N PRO A 5 -22.51 -16.72 -19.46
CA PRO A 5 -21.87 -16.22 -18.23
C PRO A 5 -21.52 -17.40 -17.33
N ALA A 6 -20.25 -17.77 -17.32
CA ALA A 6 -19.77 -18.86 -16.48
C ALA A 6 -20.02 -18.50 -15.00
N ASN A 7 -20.99 -19.20 -14.38
CA ASN A 7 -21.22 -19.27 -12.95
C ASN A 7 -21.49 -17.96 -12.16
N LEU A 8 -22.39 -17.09 -12.67
CA LEU A 8 -23.02 -16.05 -11.84
C LEU A 8 -24.19 -16.65 -11.08
N ASN A 9 -24.34 -16.28 -9.78
CA ASN A 9 -25.53 -16.63 -9.02
C ASN A 9 -26.73 -15.75 -9.41
N THR A 10 -27.94 -16.09 -8.95
CA THR A 10 -29.17 -15.38 -9.30
C THR A 10 -29.09 -13.88 -9.03
N ALA A 11 -28.62 -13.44 -7.85
CA ALA A 11 -28.51 -12.03 -7.49
C ALA A 11 -27.48 -11.28 -8.38
N GLN A 12 -26.36 -11.93 -8.72
CA GLN A 12 -25.39 -11.38 -9.65
C GLN A 12 -25.97 -11.25 -11.06
N LEU A 13 -26.74 -12.26 -11.54
CA LEU A 13 -27.44 -12.20 -12.79
C LEU A 13 -28.47 -11.08 -12.83
N ASP A 14 -29.27 -10.92 -11.77
CA ASP A 14 -30.23 -9.84 -11.65
C ASP A 14 -29.52 -8.46 -11.74
N ALA A 15 -28.40 -8.30 -11.05
CA ALA A 15 -27.62 -7.07 -11.12
C ALA A 15 -27.05 -6.80 -12.52
N VAL A 16 -26.58 -7.84 -13.22
CA VAL A 16 -26.03 -7.72 -14.58
C VAL A 16 -27.14 -7.37 -15.58
N HIS A 17 -28.31 -7.99 -15.46
CA HIS A 17 -29.39 -7.83 -16.46
C HIS A 17 -30.28 -6.60 -16.23
N TYR A 18 -30.28 -5.99 -15.03
CA TYR A 18 -31.09 -4.82 -14.75
C TYR A 18 -30.57 -3.58 -15.48
N LEU A 19 -31.27 -3.12 -16.50
CA LEU A 19 -30.94 -1.94 -17.32
C LEU A 19 -32.07 -0.89 -17.34
N ALA A 20 -33.14 -1.12 -16.59
CA ALA A 20 -34.35 -0.28 -16.67
C ALA A 20 -34.24 1.05 -15.92
N GLY A 21 -33.24 1.22 -15.06
CA GLY A 21 -33.08 2.41 -14.22
C GLY A 21 -31.77 2.40 -13.42
N PRO A 22 -31.63 3.36 -12.49
CA PRO A 22 -30.50 3.39 -11.57
C PRO A 22 -30.50 2.13 -10.68
N CYS A 23 -29.31 1.61 -10.38
CA CYS A 23 -29.15 0.41 -9.59
C CYS A 23 -28.07 0.60 -8.52
N LEU A 24 -28.36 0.14 -7.29
CA LEU A 24 -27.39 -0.01 -6.21
C LEU A 24 -27.19 -1.50 -5.93
N VAL A 25 -25.98 -1.97 -6.10
CA VAL A 25 -25.58 -3.34 -5.78
C VAL A 25 -24.84 -3.31 -4.45
N LEU A 26 -25.51 -3.77 -3.39
CA LEU A 26 -24.92 -3.93 -2.06
C LEU A 26 -24.16 -5.25 -2.02
N ALA A 27 -22.86 -5.16 -2.23
CA ALA A 27 -22.03 -6.32 -2.45
C ALA A 27 -21.05 -6.50 -1.30
N GLY A 28 -21.35 -7.41 -0.39
CA GLY A 28 -20.49 -7.72 0.75
C GLY A 28 -19.07 -8.16 0.34
N ALA A 29 -18.17 -8.28 1.31
CA ALA A 29 -16.81 -8.73 1.07
C ALA A 29 -16.81 -10.08 0.34
N GLY A 30 -16.00 -10.22 -0.71
CA GLY A 30 -15.84 -11.49 -1.44
C GLY A 30 -17.06 -11.97 -2.25
N SER A 31 -18.09 -11.13 -2.44
CA SER A 31 -19.31 -11.48 -3.19
C SER A 31 -19.21 -11.30 -4.71
N GLY A 32 -18.05 -10.88 -5.22
CA GLY A 32 -17.79 -10.74 -6.66
C GLY A 32 -18.20 -9.38 -7.25
N LYS A 33 -18.08 -8.27 -6.52
CA LYS A 33 -18.33 -6.89 -7.00
C LYS A 33 -17.79 -6.61 -8.40
N THR A 34 -16.49 -6.75 -8.57
CA THR A 34 -15.81 -6.49 -9.85
C THR A 34 -16.31 -7.42 -10.97
N ARG A 35 -16.67 -8.68 -10.63
CA ARG A 35 -17.23 -9.64 -11.58
C ARG A 35 -18.57 -9.16 -12.13
N VAL A 36 -19.45 -8.65 -11.27
CA VAL A 36 -20.73 -8.06 -11.69
C VAL A 36 -20.50 -6.88 -12.62
N ILE A 37 -19.58 -5.96 -12.28
CA ILE A 37 -19.26 -4.79 -13.11
C ILE A 37 -18.79 -5.22 -14.51
N VAL A 38 -17.84 -6.16 -14.59
CA VAL A 38 -17.27 -6.62 -15.87
C VAL A 38 -18.33 -7.32 -16.74
N HIS A 39 -19.20 -8.16 -16.14
CA HIS A 39 -20.29 -8.80 -16.90
C HIS A 39 -21.38 -7.80 -17.30
N LYS A 40 -21.61 -6.77 -16.49
CA LYS A 40 -22.54 -5.70 -16.84
C LYS A 40 -22.03 -4.87 -18.01
N ILE A 41 -20.72 -4.62 -18.12
CA ILE A 41 -20.12 -3.99 -19.31
C ILE A 41 -20.46 -4.82 -20.56
N ALA A 42 -20.25 -6.12 -20.52
CA ALA A 42 -20.61 -7.00 -21.65
C ALA A 42 -22.11 -6.92 -21.99
N ARG A 43 -22.96 -6.96 -20.96
CA ARG A 43 -24.42 -6.86 -21.15
C ARG A 43 -24.86 -5.52 -21.74
N LEU A 44 -24.20 -4.41 -21.38
CA LEU A 44 -24.48 -3.08 -21.94
C LEU A 44 -24.08 -3.02 -23.42
N LEU A 45 -22.95 -3.58 -23.80
CA LEU A 45 -22.55 -3.70 -25.21
C LEU A 45 -23.55 -4.53 -26.02
N ASP A 46 -24.02 -5.66 -25.49
CA ASP A 46 -25.07 -6.49 -26.11
C ASP A 46 -26.41 -5.74 -26.21
N ALA A 47 -26.69 -4.81 -25.29
CA ALA A 47 -27.86 -3.96 -25.32
C ALA A 47 -27.76 -2.77 -26.30
N GLY A 48 -26.61 -2.63 -27.00
CA GLY A 48 -26.40 -1.64 -28.05
C GLY A 48 -25.70 -0.36 -27.60
N TYR A 49 -25.21 -0.26 -26.35
CA TYR A 49 -24.37 0.86 -25.96
C TYR A 49 -23.03 0.80 -26.69
N ALA A 50 -22.59 1.93 -27.23
CA ALA A 50 -21.24 2.02 -27.77
C ALA A 50 -20.21 1.97 -26.62
N PRO A 51 -19.01 1.35 -26.82
CA PRO A 51 -18.01 1.25 -25.77
C PRO A 51 -17.66 2.59 -25.11
N GLY A 52 -17.56 3.68 -25.89
CA GLY A 52 -17.26 5.02 -25.39
C GLY A 52 -18.37 5.67 -24.54
N GLN A 53 -19.59 5.08 -24.56
CA GLN A 53 -20.72 5.54 -23.76
C GLN A 53 -20.77 4.89 -22.37
N ILE A 54 -19.88 3.92 -22.09
CA ILE A 54 -19.81 3.19 -20.83
C ILE A 54 -18.58 3.65 -20.07
N ALA A 55 -18.80 4.22 -18.87
CA ALA A 55 -17.71 4.57 -17.96
C ALA A 55 -17.75 3.68 -16.72
N ALA A 56 -16.62 3.00 -16.42
CA ALA A 56 -16.42 2.25 -15.20
C ALA A 56 -15.39 2.99 -14.34
N ILE A 57 -15.84 3.48 -13.18
CA ILE A 57 -15.08 4.35 -12.29
C ILE A 57 -14.75 3.59 -11.01
N THR A 58 -13.48 3.64 -10.60
CA THR A 58 -12.98 3.00 -9.37
C THR A 58 -12.03 3.94 -8.61
N PHE A 59 -11.57 3.55 -7.43
CA PHE A 59 -10.75 4.41 -6.57
C PHE A 59 -9.25 4.37 -6.86
N THR A 60 -8.72 3.24 -7.35
CA THR A 60 -7.27 3.08 -7.55
C THR A 60 -6.92 2.76 -8.99
N ASN A 61 -5.74 3.22 -9.43
CA ASN A 61 -5.23 2.90 -10.78
C ASN A 61 -5.04 1.39 -10.97
N LYS A 62 -4.65 0.67 -9.92
CA LYS A 62 -4.53 -0.80 -9.94
C LYS A 62 -5.88 -1.46 -10.20
N ALA A 63 -6.93 -1.07 -9.46
CA ALA A 63 -8.28 -1.60 -9.68
C ALA A 63 -8.82 -1.27 -11.08
N ALA A 64 -8.55 -0.05 -11.59
CA ALA A 64 -8.91 0.33 -12.96
C ALA A 64 -8.18 -0.53 -14.01
N GLN A 65 -6.91 -0.82 -13.80
CA GLN A 65 -6.14 -1.68 -14.69
C GLN A 65 -6.65 -3.12 -14.68
N GLU A 66 -6.84 -3.71 -13.50
CA GLU A 66 -7.40 -5.07 -13.36
C GLU A 66 -8.79 -5.17 -13.99
N MET A 67 -9.64 -4.18 -13.78
CA MET A 67 -10.98 -4.13 -14.38
C MET A 67 -10.89 -4.06 -15.90
N ARG A 68 -9.96 -3.28 -16.45
CA ARG A 68 -9.72 -3.16 -17.89
C ARG A 68 -9.25 -4.49 -18.50
N GLU A 69 -8.31 -5.18 -17.85
CA GLU A 69 -7.83 -6.48 -18.32
C GLU A 69 -8.93 -7.55 -18.28
N ARG A 70 -9.72 -7.61 -17.22
CA ARG A 70 -10.88 -8.52 -17.11
C ARG A 70 -11.95 -8.21 -18.15
N ALA A 71 -12.25 -6.94 -18.38
CA ALA A 71 -13.16 -6.52 -19.43
C ALA A 71 -12.63 -6.92 -20.81
N LYS A 72 -11.33 -6.71 -21.08
CA LYS A 72 -10.69 -7.10 -22.33
C LYS A 72 -10.78 -8.61 -22.61
N GLN A 73 -10.63 -9.45 -21.57
CA GLN A 73 -10.79 -10.90 -21.69
C GLN A 73 -12.23 -11.29 -22.06
N LEU A 74 -13.23 -10.56 -21.56
CA LEU A 74 -14.64 -10.89 -21.75
C LEU A 74 -15.20 -10.33 -23.07
N VAL A 75 -14.92 -9.06 -23.40
CA VAL A 75 -15.53 -8.35 -24.53
C VAL A 75 -14.59 -8.17 -25.72
N GLY A 76 -13.34 -8.63 -25.61
CA GLY A 76 -12.31 -8.54 -26.65
C GLY A 76 -11.57 -7.19 -26.64
N ALA A 77 -10.34 -7.19 -27.18
CA ALA A 77 -9.43 -6.05 -27.15
C ALA A 77 -9.98 -4.82 -27.90
N ARG A 78 -10.71 -5.02 -29.01
CA ARG A 78 -11.26 -3.91 -29.82
C ARG A 78 -12.31 -3.11 -29.06
N ALA A 79 -13.25 -3.77 -28.39
CA ALA A 79 -14.28 -3.10 -27.60
C ALA A 79 -13.66 -2.48 -26.33
N ALA A 80 -12.80 -3.22 -25.63
CA ALA A 80 -12.17 -2.76 -24.38
C ALA A 80 -11.31 -1.51 -24.58
N LYS A 81 -10.69 -1.29 -25.75
CA LYS A 81 -9.88 -0.10 -26.05
C LYS A 81 -10.68 1.21 -25.96
N HIS A 82 -11.96 1.19 -26.26
CA HIS A 82 -12.82 2.36 -26.30
C HIS A 82 -13.65 2.54 -25.01
N LEU A 83 -13.65 1.56 -24.09
CA LEU A 83 -14.29 1.71 -22.78
C LEU A 83 -13.59 2.77 -21.95
N VAL A 84 -14.35 3.54 -21.18
CA VAL A 84 -13.81 4.50 -20.22
C VAL A 84 -13.67 3.80 -18.87
N VAL A 85 -12.54 3.11 -18.65
CA VAL A 85 -12.23 2.51 -17.35
C VAL A 85 -11.17 3.37 -16.68
N SER A 86 -11.51 4.06 -15.57
CA SER A 86 -10.63 5.05 -14.96
C SER A 86 -10.89 5.22 -13.47
N THR A 87 -10.02 5.99 -12.79
CA THR A 87 -10.32 6.55 -11.47
C THR A 87 -11.09 7.85 -11.61
N PHE A 88 -11.70 8.33 -10.52
CA PHE A 88 -12.32 9.67 -10.48
C PHE A 88 -11.35 10.77 -10.95
N HIS A 89 -10.12 10.77 -10.42
CA HIS A 89 -9.09 11.74 -10.79
C HIS A 89 -8.72 11.68 -12.27
N SER A 90 -8.56 10.48 -12.82
CA SER A 90 -8.25 10.32 -14.26
C SER A 90 -9.40 10.78 -15.16
N LEU A 91 -10.65 10.58 -14.73
CA LEU A 91 -11.81 11.13 -15.42
C LEU A 91 -11.81 12.66 -15.35
N GLY A 92 -11.53 13.23 -14.18
CA GLY A 92 -11.40 14.67 -13.98
C GLY A 92 -10.34 15.32 -14.86
N VAL A 93 -9.14 14.71 -14.92
CA VAL A 93 -8.08 15.15 -15.86
C VAL A 93 -8.58 15.15 -17.30
N ARG A 94 -9.32 14.11 -17.71
CA ARG A 94 -9.86 14.01 -19.07
C ARG A 94 -10.88 15.13 -19.37
N ILE A 95 -11.77 15.42 -18.42
CA ILE A 95 -12.75 16.51 -18.54
C ILE A 95 -12.03 17.86 -18.65
N LEU A 96 -11.10 18.15 -17.74
CA LEU A 96 -10.38 19.43 -17.72
C LEU A 96 -9.49 19.64 -18.93
N ARG A 97 -8.84 18.60 -19.44
CA ARG A 97 -8.03 18.72 -20.68
C ARG A 97 -8.84 19.00 -21.91
N GLN A 98 -10.10 18.54 -21.96
CA GLN A 98 -10.97 18.76 -23.11
C GLN A 98 -11.73 20.10 -23.03
N ASP A 99 -12.23 20.46 -21.85
CA ASP A 99 -13.17 21.56 -21.69
C ASP A 99 -12.74 22.59 -20.61
N GLY A 100 -11.58 22.40 -19.95
CA GLY A 100 -11.07 23.28 -18.90
C GLY A 100 -10.81 24.73 -19.35
N ALA A 101 -10.69 24.96 -20.66
CA ALA A 101 -10.60 26.31 -21.21
C ALA A 101 -11.79 27.21 -20.81
N ARG A 102 -12.97 26.63 -20.56
CA ARG A 102 -14.15 27.34 -20.03
C ARG A 102 -13.96 27.86 -18.59
N LEU A 103 -12.97 27.30 -17.85
CA LEU A 103 -12.53 27.77 -16.53
C LEU A 103 -11.23 28.59 -16.61
N GLY A 104 -10.72 28.90 -17.81
CA GLY A 104 -9.43 29.58 -17.98
C GLY A 104 -8.21 28.66 -17.86
N LEU A 105 -8.38 27.34 -17.82
CA LEU A 105 -7.31 26.37 -17.71
C LEU A 105 -6.81 25.94 -19.11
N LYS A 106 -5.49 25.96 -19.31
CA LYS A 106 -4.89 25.44 -20.55
C LYS A 106 -4.96 23.90 -20.58
N PRO A 107 -5.06 23.25 -21.76
CA PRO A 107 -5.07 21.80 -21.86
C PRO A 107 -3.82 21.11 -21.26
N GLN A 108 -2.68 21.80 -21.26
CA GLN A 108 -1.40 21.32 -20.72
C GLN A 108 -1.13 21.80 -19.29
N PHE A 109 -2.17 21.98 -18.49
CA PHE A 109 -2.01 22.37 -17.08
C PHE A 109 -1.13 21.37 -16.31
N SER A 110 -0.42 21.87 -15.30
CA SER A 110 0.39 21.07 -14.38
C SER A 110 -0.48 20.49 -13.26
N ILE A 111 -0.11 19.30 -12.78
CA ILE A 111 -0.74 18.68 -11.59
C ILE A 111 0.33 18.71 -10.50
N PHE A 112 0.06 19.46 -9.43
CA PHE A 112 0.95 19.59 -8.30
C PHE A 112 0.78 18.41 -7.35
N ASP A 113 1.91 17.86 -6.90
CA ASP A 113 1.92 16.83 -5.87
C ASP A 113 1.85 17.45 -4.46
N SER A 114 1.91 16.60 -3.43
CA SER A 114 1.78 17.04 -2.04
C SER A 114 2.92 17.97 -1.58
N ASP A 115 4.12 17.82 -2.13
CA ASP A 115 5.28 18.63 -1.77
C ASP A 115 5.23 19.98 -2.49
N ASP A 116 4.81 20.01 -3.77
CA ASP A 116 4.52 21.22 -4.52
C ASP A 116 3.44 22.06 -3.83
N VAL A 117 2.34 21.43 -3.43
CA VAL A 117 1.24 22.05 -2.68
C VAL A 117 1.74 22.64 -1.36
N LEU A 118 2.55 21.89 -0.61
CA LEU A 118 3.11 22.36 0.67
C LEU A 118 4.01 23.59 0.45
N GLY A 119 4.83 23.59 -0.60
CA GLY A 119 5.66 24.73 -0.99
C GLY A 119 4.83 25.97 -1.28
N LEU A 120 3.77 25.80 -2.08
CA LEU A 120 2.89 26.90 -2.47
C LEU A 120 2.09 27.46 -1.29
N LEU A 121 1.60 26.59 -0.37
CA LEU A 121 0.91 27.01 0.84
C LEU A 121 1.81 27.81 1.79
N LYS A 122 3.09 27.49 1.90
CA LYS A 122 4.06 28.28 2.65
C LYS A 122 4.22 29.67 2.06
N GLU A 123 4.30 29.77 0.75
CA GLU A 123 4.38 31.03 0.04
C GLU A 123 3.11 31.86 0.23
N ALA A 124 1.93 31.26 -0.01
CA ALA A 124 0.63 31.92 0.17
C ALA A 124 0.38 32.39 1.59
N GLY A 125 0.83 31.64 2.59
CA GLY A 125 0.73 31.96 4.00
C GLY A 125 1.90 32.80 4.57
N ALA A 126 2.92 33.11 3.75
CA ALA A 126 4.16 33.76 4.18
C ALA A 126 4.80 33.06 5.40
N CYS A 127 4.87 31.73 5.39
CA CYS A 127 5.25 30.87 6.49
C CYS A 127 6.39 29.93 6.11
N THR A 128 7.33 29.69 7.03
CA THR A 128 8.41 28.70 6.86
C THR A 128 8.16 27.40 7.63
N ASP A 129 7.18 27.38 8.54
CA ASP A 129 6.85 26.23 9.37
C ASP A 129 6.10 25.15 8.58
N ASN A 130 6.73 23.99 8.46
CA ASN A 130 6.17 22.82 7.81
C ASN A 130 4.92 22.27 8.49
N ALA A 131 4.86 22.30 9.83
CA ALA A 131 3.73 21.74 10.56
C ALA A 131 2.47 22.60 10.39
N LEU A 132 2.64 23.93 10.38
CA LEU A 132 1.55 24.87 10.12
C LEU A 132 1.04 24.76 8.70
N ALA A 133 1.95 24.71 7.71
CA ALA A 133 1.56 24.56 6.31
C ALA A 133 0.84 23.24 6.04
N ARG A 134 1.24 22.14 6.68
CA ARG A 134 0.52 20.85 6.61
C ARG A 134 -0.88 20.91 7.24
N ARG A 135 -1.05 21.64 8.34
CA ARG A 135 -2.39 21.88 8.91
C ARG A 135 -3.28 22.61 7.93
N TRP A 136 -2.78 23.68 7.28
CA TRP A 136 -3.51 24.37 6.23
C TRP A 136 -3.85 23.44 5.06
N GLN A 137 -2.90 22.62 4.60
CA GLN A 137 -3.11 21.65 3.54
C GLN A 137 -4.29 20.71 3.87
N TRP A 138 -4.33 20.16 5.07
CA TRP A 138 -5.41 19.27 5.49
C TRP A 138 -6.77 19.98 5.60
N THR A 139 -6.78 21.17 6.17
CA THR A 139 -8.01 21.96 6.32
C THR A 139 -8.56 22.35 4.95
N ILE A 140 -7.73 22.86 4.05
CA ILE A 140 -8.10 23.26 2.69
C ILE A 140 -8.58 22.06 1.87
N SER A 141 -7.87 20.93 1.92
CA SER A 141 -8.31 19.70 1.29
C SER A 141 -9.68 19.23 1.81
N GLY A 142 -9.90 19.32 3.13
CA GLY A 142 -11.20 19.03 3.73
C GLY A 142 -12.33 19.88 3.16
N TRP A 143 -12.12 21.17 2.96
CA TRP A 143 -13.09 22.08 2.37
C TRP A 143 -13.31 21.81 0.86
N LYS A 144 -12.22 21.61 0.10
CA LYS A 144 -12.32 21.24 -1.33
C LYS A 144 -13.10 19.93 -1.51
N ASN A 145 -12.89 18.94 -0.64
CA ASN A 145 -13.62 17.67 -0.65
C ASN A 145 -15.11 17.80 -0.25
N GLN A 146 -15.50 18.93 0.33
CA GLN A 146 -16.89 19.32 0.56
C GLN A 146 -17.44 20.21 -0.57
N GLY A 147 -16.63 20.60 -1.54
CA GLY A 147 -16.99 21.45 -2.65
C GLY A 147 -17.03 22.95 -2.31
N LEU A 148 -16.36 23.35 -1.22
CA LEU A 148 -16.29 24.74 -0.79
C LEU A 148 -15.13 25.46 -1.50
N ASN A 149 -15.37 26.66 -1.99
CA ASN A 149 -14.35 27.61 -2.40
C ASN A 149 -13.84 28.43 -1.19
N SER A 150 -12.81 29.26 -1.39
CA SER A 150 -12.21 30.07 -0.33
C SER A 150 -13.21 31.02 0.38
N ASP A 151 -14.14 31.64 -0.34
CA ASP A 151 -15.14 32.54 0.26
C ASP A 151 -16.17 31.76 1.12
N GLN A 152 -16.57 30.57 0.66
CA GLN A 152 -17.45 29.68 1.41
C GLN A 152 -16.73 29.07 2.63
N ALA A 153 -15.44 28.73 2.48
CA ALA A 153 -14.61 28.24 3.57
C ALA A 153 -14.48 29.30 4.69
N GLU A 154 -14.28 30.58 4.34
CA GLU A 154 -14.24 31.65 5.31
C GLU A 154 -15.57 31.81 6.07
N ALA A 155 -16.71 31.61 5.37
CA ALA A 155 -18.05 31.71 5.98
C ALA A 155 -18.36 30.57 6.98
N VAL A 156 -17.78 29.36 6.79
CA VAL A 156 -17.99 28.21 7.68
C VAL A 156 -16.90 28.01 8.71
N ALA A 157 -15.83 28.83 8.69
CA ALA A 157 -14.70 28.74 9.60
C ALA A 157 -15.15 28.93 11.07
N ALA A 158 -14.91 27.91 11.90
CA ALA A 158 -15.37 27.85 13.28
C ALA A 158 -14.45 28.60 14.27
N ASN A 159 -13.19 28.82 13.90
CA ASN A 159 -12.16 29.43 14.76
C ASN A 159 -11.19 30.30 13.95
N ASP A 160 -10.28 31.00 14.64
CA ASP A 160 -9.35 31.92 13.99
C ASP A 160 -8.31 31.19 13.12
N ASP A 161 -7.87 29.98 13.50
CA ASP A 161 -6.94 29.16 12.71
C ASP A 161 -7.56 28.79 11.35
N GLU A 162 -8.84 28.42 11.34
CA GLU A 162 -9.59 28.14 10.12
C GLU A 162 -9.80 29.40 9.28
N ARG A 163 -10.08 30.56 9.88
CA ARG A 163 -10.16 31.83 9.14
C ARG A 163 -8.84 32.19 8.46
N ILE A 164 -7.72 31.94 9.14
CA ILE A 164 -6.39 32.11 8.54
C ILE A 164 -6.22 31.14 7.38
N ALA A 165 -6.57 29.86 7.56
CA ALA A 165 -6.50 28.85 6.50
C ALA A 165 -7.35 29.21 5.28
N ALA A 166 -8.55 29.79 5.46
CA ALA A 166 -9.41 30.25 4.36
C ALA A 166 -8.77 31.40 3.55
N ARG A 167 -8.12 32.35 4.23
CA ARG A 167 -7.36 33.42 3.55
C ARG A 167 -6.13 32.89 2.81
N VAL A 168 -5.45 31.90 3.39
CA VAL A 168 -4.34 31.20 2.71
C VAL A 168 -4.87 30.46 1.49
N MET A 169 -6.01 29.77 1.60
CA MET A 169 -6.68 29.08 0.49
C MET A 169 -6.95 30.04 -0.68
N LYS A 170 -7.45 31.25 -0.42
CA LYS A 170 -7.72 32.24 -1.48
C LYS A 170 -6.45 32.59 -2.27
N ARG A 171 -5.36 32.90 -1.59
CA ARG A 171 -4.07 33.21 -2.25
C ARG A 171 -3.50 31.99 -2.96
N TYR A 172 -3.67 30.81 -2.38
CA TYR A 172 -3.25 29.55 -2.96
C TYR A 172 -4.00 29.25 -4.27
N GLU A 173 -5.32 29.45 -4.31
CA GLU A 173 -6.14 29.30 -5.52
C GLU A 173 -5.71 30.31 -6.62
N GLU A 174 -5.42 31.57 -6.24
CA GLU A 174 -4.89 32.60 -7.16
C GLU A 174 -3.54 32.21 -7.75
N GLN A 175 -2.64 31.64 -6.95
CA GLN A 175 -1.33 31.17 -7.40
C GLN A 175 -1.45 29.94 -8.32
N LEU A 176 -2.29 28.95 -7.98
CA LEU A 176 -2.56 27.81 -8.86
C LEU A 176 -3.05 28.27 -10.23
N ALA A 177 -3.99 29.21 -10.25
CA ALA A 177 -4.51 29.77 -11.50
C ALA A 177 -3.41 30.51 -12.30
N ALA A 178 -2.54 31.28 -11.64
CA ALA A 178 -1.42 31.97 -12.28
C ALA A 178 -0.38 30.98 -12.88
N TYR A 179 -0.11 29.88 -12.20
CA TYR A 179 0.79 28.83 -12.67
C TYR A 179 0.16 27.87 -13.68
N GLN A 180 -1.14 28.04 -13.98
CA GLN A 180 -1.88 27.08 -14.79
C GLN A 180 -1.73 25.65 -14.24
N ALA A 181 -1.86 25.53 -12.92
CA ALA A 181 -1.72 24.29 -12.17
C ALA A 181 -3.00 23.97 -11.41
N VAL A 182 -3.15 22.70 -11.09
CA VAL A 182 -4.23 22.15 -10.25
C VAL A 182 -3.61 21.19 -9.23
N ASP A 183 -4.23 21.06 -8.06
CA ASP A 183 -3.89 20.00 -7.12
C ASP A 183 -4.78 18.76 -7.31
N PHE A 184 -4.59 17.75 -6.48
CA PHE A 184 -5.38 16.52 -6.56
C PHE A 184 -6.87 16.72 -6.27
N ASP A 185 -7.23 17.63 -5.35
CA ASP A 185 -8.62 17.90 -5.02
C ASP A 185 -9.31 18.65 -6.18
N ASP A 186 -8.59 19.52 -6.86
CA ASP A 186 -9.06 20.25 -8.05
C ASP A 186 -9.41 19.31 -9.21
N LEU A 187 -8.76 18.16 -9.32
CA LEU A 187 -9.08 17.16 -10.34
C LEU A 187 -10.51 16.60 -10.22
N ILE A 188 -11.16 16.82 -9.08
CA ILE A 188 -12.56 16.46 -8.85
C ILE A 188 -13.42 17.73 -8.76
N GLY A 189 -12.98 18.73 -8.01
CA GLY A 189 -13.73 19.95 -7.73
C GLY A 189 -13.98 20.79 -8.99
N LEU A 190 -12.94 21.02 -9.80
CA LEU A 190 -13.07 21.83 -11.01
C LEU A 190 -13.95 21.19 -12.10
N PRO A 191 -13.87 19.87 -12.40
CA PRO A 191 -14.83 19.22 -13.28
C PRO A 191 -16.28 19.35 -12.80
N HIS A 192 -16.54 19.14 -11.50
CA HIS A 192 -17.87 19.35 -10.94
C HIS A 192 -18.32 20.80 -11.13
N GLN A 193 -17.48 21.78 -10.82
CA GLN A 193 -17.77 23.19 -11.02
C GLN A 193 -18.06 23.52 -12.48
N LEU A 194 -17.27 22.98 -13.41
CA LEU A 194 -17.43 23.16 -14.85
C LEU A 194 -18.80 22.65 -15.34
N LEU A 195 -19.13 21.39 -15.01
CA LEU A 195 -20.39 20.77 -15.41
C LEU A 195 -21.61 21.46 -14.76
N ARG A 196 -21.45 22.08 -13.59
CA ARG A 196 -22.50 22.83 -12.92
C ARG A 196 -22.74 24.20 -13.56
N ARG A 197 -21.70 24.88 -14.05
CA ARG A 197 -21.77 26.26 -14.58
C ARG A 197 -22.02 26.32 -16.08
N ASP A 198 -21.63 25.31 -16.84
CA ASP A 198 -21.71 25.30 -18.30
C ASP A 198 -22.62 24.15 -18.77
N ASP A 199 -23.84 24.53 -19.15
CA ASP A 199 -24.86 23.57 -19.59
C ASP A 199 -24.49 22.86 -20.89
N GLU A 200 -23.74 23.51 -21.80
CA GLU A 200 -23.26 22.89 -23.05
C GLU A 200 -22.24 21.80 -22.77
N VAL A 201 -21.28 22.09 -21.90
CA VAL A 201 -20.27 21.11 -21.50
C VAL A 201 -20.94 19.96 -20.75
N ARG A 202 -21.85 20.26 -19.83
CA ARG A 202 -22.60 19.21 -19.12
C ARG A 202 -23.35 18.30 -20.08
N ALA A 203 -24.15 18.87 -20.99
CA ALA A 203 -24.91 18.10 -21.98
C ALA A 203 -24.00 17.24 -22.87
N LYS A 204 -22.86 17.79 -23.33
CA LYS A 204 -21.84 17.05 -24.09
C LYS A 204 -21.36 15.80 -23.34
N TRP A 205 -21.01 15.92 -22.05
CA TRP A 205 -20.51 14.81 -21.25
C TRP A 205 -21.61 13.80 -20.90
N GLN A 206 -22.85 14.23 -20.65
CA GLN A 206 -24.01 13.37 -20.44
C GLN A 206 -24.36 12.57 -21.70
N ASP A 207 -24.22 13.16 -22.89
CA ASP A 207 -24.41 12.43 -24.16
C ASP A 207 -23.25 11.50 -24.48
N THR A 208 -22.03 11.83 -24.00
CA THR A 208 -20.85 10.99 -24.16
C THR A 208 -20.87 9.79 -23.21
N LEU A 209 -21.17 9.99 -21.94
CA LEU A 209 -21.15 8.96 -20.90
C LEU A 209 -22.60 8.60 -20.50
N ARG A 210 -23.18 7.66 -21.23
CA ARG A 210 -24.61 7.29 -21.07
C ARG A 210 -24.88 6.31 -19.94
N TYR A 211 -23.86 5.52 -19.56
CA TYR A 211 -23.96 4.56 -18.47
C TYR A 211 -22.72 4.59 -17.59
N LEU A 212 -22.92 4.88 -16.30
CA LEU A 212 -21.85 4.90 -15.31
C LEU A 212 -21.89 3.62 -14.46
N LEU A 213 -20.74 2.98 -14.30
CA LEU A 213 -20.51 1.89 -13.37
C LEU A 213 -19.54 2.41 -12.31
N VAL A 214 -19.98 2.50 -11.06
CA VAL A 214 -19.19 3.08 -9.96
C VAL A 214 -18.87 1.99 -8.97
N ASP A 215 -17.59 1.65 -8.85
CA ASP A 215 -17.12 0.68 -7.86
C ASP A 215 -16.78 1.39 -6.53
N GLU A 216 -16.93 0.67 -5.42
CA GLU A 216 -16.64 1.16 -4.06
C GLU A 216 -17.35 2.49 -3.73
N VAL A 217 -18.61 2.64 -4.13
CA VAL A 217 -19.38 3.91 -3.98
C VAL A 217 -19.42 4.44 -2.54
N GLN A 218 -19.27 3.58 -1.52
CA GLN A 218 -19.22 3.96 -0.11
C GLN A 218 -17.97 4.77 0.27
N ASP A 219 -16.95 4.79 -0.57
CA ASP A 219 -15.71 5.54 -0.34
C ASP A 219 -15.72 6.92 -1.03
N THR A 220 -16.82 7.30 -1.67
CA THR A 220 -16.96 8.61 -2.32
C THR A 220 -17.07 9.74 -1.28
N ASN A 221 -16.39 10.86 -1.55
CA ASN A 221 -16.63 12.10 -0.84
C ASN A 221 -17.84 12.87 -1.46
N ALA A 222 -18.23 13.99 -0.85
CA ALA A 222 -19.38 14.77 -1.30
C ALA A 222 -19.22 15.26 -2.75
N VAL A 223 -18.05 15.78 -3.11
CA VAL A 223 -17.81 16.35 -4.46
C VAL A 223 -17.76 15.25 -5.53
N GLN A 224 -17.20 14.09 -5.23
CA GLN A 224 -17.23 12.93 -6.14
C GLN A 224 -18.67 12.49 -6.42
N TYR A 225 -19.51 12.45 -5.38
CA TYR A 225 -20.90 12.11 -5.52
C TYR A 225 -21.66 13.15 -6.37
N GLU A 226 -21.46 14.44 -6.13
CA GLU A 226 -22.08 15.51 -6.91
C GLU A 226 -21.55 15.53 -8.37
N LEU A 227 -20.29 15.18 -8.60
CA LEU A 227 -19.75 14.99 -9.96
C LEU A 227 -20.47 13.87 -10.70
N LEU A 228 -20.71 12.71 -10.05
CA LEU A 228 -21.48 11.60 -10.64
C LEU A 228 -22.90 12.06 -11.00
N LYS A 229 -23.58 12.78 -10.09
CA LYS A 229 -24.90 13.34 -10.37
C LYS A 229 -24.90 14.27 -11.57
N SER A 230 -23.91 15.17 -11.65
CA SER A 230 -23.77 16.09 -12.79
C SER A 230 -23.62 15.37 -14.13
N LEU A 231 -23.06 14.17 -14.14
CA LEU A 231 -22.92 13.32 -15.33
C LEU A 231 -24.20 12.52 -15.66
N VAL A 232 -25.05 12.24 -14.68
CA VAL A 232 -26.24 11.39 -14.85
C VAL A 232 -27.52 12.20 -14.96
N ASP A 233 -27.71 13.19 -14.10
CA ASP A 233 -28.96 13.90 -13.96
C ASP A 233 -29.22 14.88 -15.14
N HIS A 234 -30.26 14.62 -15.91
CA HIS A 234 -30.70 15.47 -17.01
C HIS A 234 -32.16 15.85 -16.79
N PRO A 235 -32.58 17.12 -17.06
CA PRO A 235 -33.97 17.56 -16.94
C PRO A 235 -34.93 16.76 -17.83
N ASP A 236 -34.49 16.39 -19.02
CA ASP A 236 -35.24 15.48 -19.91
C ASP A 236 -34.93 14.03 -19.50
N GLU A 237 -35.93 13.30 -19.01
CA GLU A 237 -35.84 11.93 -18.59
C GLU A 237 -35.30 10.98 -19.68
N ARG A 238 -35.59 11.28 -20.97
CA ARG A 238 -35.11 10.47 -22.11
C ARG A 238 -33.60 10.60 -22.31
N ARG A 239 -33.01 11.69 -21.87
CA ARG A 239 -31.58 11.98 -21.95
C ARG A 239 -30.85 11.67 -20.65
N ARG A 240 -31.58 11.39 -19.58
CA ARG A 240 -31.00 11.03 -18.30
C ARG A 240 -30.09 9.81 -18.47
N GLY A 241 -28.87 9.90 -17.99
CA GLY A 241 -27.92 8.80 -17.93
C GLY A 241 -28.38 7.75 -16.93
N LEU A 242 -27.87 6.54 -17.07
CA LEU A 242 -28.10 5.45 -16.11
C LEU A 242 -26.81 5.11 -15.37
N PHE A 243 -26.96 4.58 -14.18
CA PHE A 243 -25.81 4.11 -13.41
C PHE A 243 -26.08 2.80 -12.68
N THR A 244 -24.99 2.09 -12.39
CA THR A 244 -24.96 1.05 -11.38
C THR A 244 -23.85 1.38 -10.40
N ALA A 245 -24.22 1.72 -9.18
CA ALA A 245 -23.32 1.89 -8.06
C ALA A 245 -23.13 0.54 -7.36
N VAL A 246 -21.88 0.13 -7.13
CA VAL A 246 -21.54 -1.10 -6.44
C VAL A 246 -20.75 -0.74 -5.19
N GLY A 247 -21.12 -1.27 -4.04
CA GLY A 247 -20.43 -0.94 -2.80
C GLY A 247 -20.83 -1.80 -1.62
N ASP A 248 -20.16 -1.56 -0.51
CA ASP A 248 -20.38 -2.23 0.77
C ASP A 248 -20.26 -1.20 1.91
N ASP A 249 -21.37 -0.82 2.51
CA ASP A 249 -21.40 0.13 3.63
C ASP A 249 -20.56 -0.37 4.83
N ASP A 250 -20.42 -1.68 5.00
CA ASP A 250 -19.56 -2.28 6.02
C ASP A 250 -18.04 -2.19 5.68
N GLN A 251 -17.67 -1.76 4.47
CA GLN A 251 -16.29 -1.52 4.06
C GLN A 251 -15.94 -0.04 3.86
N SER A 252 -16.76 0.89 4.37
CA SER A 252 -16.46 2.33 4.37
C SER A 252 -15.44 2.64 5.47
N ILE A 253 -14.16 2.81 5.07
CA ILE A 253 -13.01 2.99 5.97
C ILE A 253 -12.12 4.19 5.59
N TYR A 254 -12.60 5.09 4.75
CA TYR A 254 -11.87 6.28 4.31
C TYR A 254 -12.54 7.59 4.76
N GLY A 255 -13.26 7.58 5.89
CA GLY A 255 -13.85 8.78 6.49
C GLY A 255 -12.81 9.87 6.74
N TRP A 256 -11.61 9.49 7.19
CA TRP A 256 -10.47 10.39 7.37
C TRP A 256 -9.96 11.07 6.07
N ARG A 257 -10.34 10.56 4.89
CA ARG A 257 -10.11 11.17 3.56
C ARG A 257 -11.32 11.92 3.02
N GLY A 258 -12.33 12.18 3.85
CA GLY A 258 -13.55 12.85 3.44
C GLY A 258 -14.61 11.96 2.80
N ALA A 259 -14.41 10.63 2.73
CA ALA A 259 -15.45 9.71 2.33
C ALA A 259 -16.64 9.79 3.29
N THR A 260 -17.85 9.75 2.76
CA THR A 260 -19.05 9.81 3.58
C THR A 260 -20.09 8.77 3.21
N ILE A 261 -20.53 8.03 4.21
CA ILE A 261 -21.61 7.04 4.08
C ILE A 261 -22.96 7.72 3.79
N GLU A 262 -23.08 9.01 4.03
CA GLU A 262 -24.29 9.79 3.74
C GLU A 262 -24.63 9.75 2.25
N ASN A 263 -23.64 9.64 1.35
CA ASN A 263 -23.86 9.47 -0.07
C ASN A 263 -24.70 8.23 -0.38
N LEU A 264 -24.47 7.11 0.33
CA LEU A 264 -25.29 5.91 0.19
C LEU A 264 -26.71 6.08 0.73
N LYS A 265 -26.90 6.86 1.81
CA LYS A 265 -28.22 7.14 2.37
C LYS A 265 -29.05 8.04 1.45
N ARG A 266 -28.39 8.97 0.74
CA ARG A 266 -29.04 9.90 -0.20
C ARG A 266 -29.53 9.19 -1.46
N LEU A 267 -28.84 8.15 -1.95
CA LEU A 267 -29.20 7.47 -3.19
C LEU A 267 -30.68 7.04 -3.29
N PRO A 268 -31.27 6.33 -2.32
CA PRO A 268 -32.69 5.96 -2.38
C PRO A 268 -33.64 7.16 -2.29
N GLN A 269 -33.21 8.26 -1.69
CA GLN A 269 -34.02 9.47 -1.54
C GLN A 269 -34.04 10.32 -2.84
N GLU A 270 -32.87 10.41 -3.50
CA GLU A 270 -32.69 11.19 -4.73
C GLU A 270 -33.13 10.43 -5.98
N TYR A 271 -33.11 9.09 -5.92
CA TYR A 271 -33.55 8.21 -7.01
C TYR A 271 -34.66 7.26 -6.53
N PRO A 272 -35.95 7.71 -6.51
CA PRO A 272 -37.06 6.88 -6.03
C PRO A 272 -37.25 5.55 -6.77
N ASN A 273 -36.77 5.47 -8.02
CA ASN A 273 -36.79 4.25 -8.85
C ASN A 273 -35.51 3.40 -8.72
N LEU A 274 -34.68 3.67 -7.72
CA LEU A 274 -33.43 2.94 -7.49
C LEU A 274 -33.72 1.48 -7.18
N LYS A 275 -33.18 0.57 -7.99
CA LYS A 275 -33.21 -0.86 -7.70
C LYS A 275 -32.05 -1.22 -6.77
N VAL A 276 -32.35 -1.72 -5.59
CA VAL A 276 -31.34 -2.23 -4.65
C VAL A 276 -31.27 -3.75 -4.78
N ILE A 277 -30.06 -4.28 -4.97
CA ILE A 277 -29.78 -5.73 -5.10
C ILE A 277 -28.66 -6.09 -4.13
N ALA A 278 -28.91 -7.02 -3.20
CA ALA A 278 -27.93 -7.47 -2.24
C ALA A 278 -27.18 -8.73 -2.73
N LEU A 279 -25.87 -8.70 -2.68
CA LEU A 279 -24.99 -9.86 -2.94
C LEU A 279 -24.44 -10.37 -1.60
N GLU A 280 -25.05 -11.42 -1.06
CA GLU A 280 -24.73 -11.95 0.26
C GLU A 280 -23.85 -13.21 0.20
N GLN A 281 -23.84 -13.92 -0.93
CA GLN A 281 -22.98 -15.10 -1.11
C GLN A 281 -21.53 -14.70 -1.27
N ASN A 282 -20.70 -15.16 -0.36
CA ASN A 282 -19.26 -14.94 -0.36
C ASN A 282 -18.54 -16.13 -1.00
N TYR A 283 -17.63 -15.87 -1.93
CA TYR A 283 -16.82 -16.85 -2.66
C TYR A 283 -15.35 -16.87 -2.23
N ARG A 284 -15.01 -16.12 -1.17
CA ARG A 284 -13.64 -15.94 -0.70
C ARG A 284 -13.33 -16.75 0.54
N SER A 285 -14.15 -16.60 1.58
CA SER A 285 -13.82 -16.99 2.94
C SER A 285 -14.64 -18.17 3.42
N THR A 286 -14.05 -19.00 4.27
CA THR A 286 -14.74 -20.11 4.95
C THR A 286 -15.73 -19.62 5.99
N GLY A 287 -16.63 -20.51 6.44
CA GLY A 287 -17.74 -20.19 7.33
C GLY A 287 -17.33 -19.62 8.68
N HIS A 288 -16.26 -20.14 9.31
CA HIS A 288 -15.77 -19.60 10.59
C HIS A 288 -15.31 -18.15 10.47
N ILE A 289 -14.60 -17.79 9.39
CA ILE A 289 -14.16 -16.44 9.13
C ILE A 289 -15.36 -15.50 8.94
N LEU A 290 -16.36 -15.92 8.17
CA LEU A 290 -17.56 -15.11 7.94
C LEU A 290 -18.41 -14.93 9.19
N ARG A 291 -18.53 -15.95 10.05
CA ARG A 291 -19.22 -15.83 11.34
C ARG A 291 -18.54 -14.79 12.23
N ALA A 292 -17.19 -14.79 12.29
CA ALA A 292 -16.44 -13.78 13.03
C ALA A 292 -16.66 -12.37 12.46
N ALA A 293 -16.60 -12.22 11.14
CA ALA A 293 -16.84 -10.94 10.45
C ALA A 293 -18.27 -10.42 10.70
N ASN A 294 -19.28 -11.28 10.51
CA ASN A 294 -20.68 -10.94 10.79
C ASN A 294 -20.90 -10.58 12.26
N GLY A 295 -20.23 -11.28 13.19
CA GLY A 295 -20.30 -11.00 14.62
C GLY A 295 -19.81 -9.61 14.99
N VAL A 296 -18.67 -9.21 14.43
CA VAL A 296 -18.09 -7.87 14.64
C VAL A 296 -19.00 -6.79 14.06
N ILE A 297 -19.37 -6.90 12.79
CA ILE A 297 -20.08 -5.82 12.10
C ILE A 297 -21.54 -5.67 12.55
N ALA A 298 -22.13 -6.71 13.16
CA ALA A 298 -23.48 -6.65 13.72
C ALA A 298 -23.64 -5.62 14.85
N ASN A 299 -22.53 -5.13 15.44
CA ASN A 299 -22.54 -4.11 16.49
C ASN A 299 -22.54 -2.67 15.91
N ASN A 300 -22.46 -2.50 14.58
CA ASN A 300 -22.65 -1.21 13.94
C ASN A 300 -24.13 -0.96 13.59
N PRO A 301 -24.56 0.32 13.54
CA PRO A 301 -25.85 0.66 12.92
C PRO A 301 -25.87 0.16 11.48
N LYS A 302 -26.92 -0.52 11.10
CA LYS A 302 -27.08 -1.04 9.75
C LYS A 302 -27.75 0.00 8.86
N LEU A 303 -27.12 0.32 7.75
CA LEU A 303 -27.75 1.10 6.70
C LEU A 303 -28.61 0.21 5.79
N PHE A 304 -28.12 -0.98 5.50
CA PHE A 304 -28.82 -1.99 4.72
C PHE A 304 -28.70 -3.36 5.43
N GLU A 305 -29.78 -4.12 5.44
CA GLU A 305 -29.76 -5.48 5.96
C GLU A 305 -29.05 -6.41 4.99
N LYS A 306 -27.98 -7.06 5.45
CA LYS A 306 -27.23 -8.08 4.71
C LYS A 306 -26.50 -9.01 5.67
N LYS A 307 -26.30 -10.26 5.27
CA LYS A 307 -25.56 -11.25 6.04
C LYS A 307 -24.76 -12.16 5.11
N LEU A 308 -23.45 -12.12 5.25
CA LEU A 308 -22.58 -12.96 4.42
C LEU A 308 -22.72 -14.44 4.79
N TRP A 309 -22.77 -15.27 3.78
CA TRP A 309 -22.75 -16.72 3.87
C TRP A 309 -21.90 -17.32 2.73
N SER A 310 -21.42 -18.58 2.89
CA SER A 310 -20.55 -19.22 1.91
C SER A 310 -20.83 -20.72 1.84
N ASP A 311 -20.64 -21.30 0.64
CA ASP A 311 -20.67 -22.76 0.38
C ASP A 311 -19.29 -23.41 0.52
N LEU A 312 -18.24 -22.66 0.93
CA LEU A 312 -16.87 -23.18 1.06
C LEU A 312 -16.65 -24.04 2.33
N GLY A 313 -17.73 -24.38 3.05
CA GLY A 313 -17.66 -25.10 4.30
C GLY A 313 -17.18 -24.23 5.46
N ASP A 314 -17.10 -24.82 6.66
CA ASP A 314 -16.73 -24.09 7.88
C ASP A 314 -15.25 -23.68 7.91
N GLY A 315 -14.36 -24.50 7.38
CA GLY A 315 -12.91 -24.26 7.40
C GLY A 315 -12.30 -24.43 8.80
N GLU A 316 -11.06 -23.95 8.97
CA GLU A 316 -10.42 -23.90 10.29
C GLU A 316 -11.07 -22.84 11.19
N PRO A 317 -11.23 -23.11 12.50
CA PRO A 317 -11.65 -22.12 13.48
C PRO A 317 -10.69 -20.92 13.51
N VAL A 318 -11.24 -19.72 13.74
CA VAL A 318 -10.43 -18.51 13.96
C VAL A 318 -9.62 -18.67 15.25
N ARG A 319 -8.32 -18.45 15.20
CA ARG A 319 -7.41 -18.57 16.32
C ARG A 319 -7.18 -17.22 16.98
N VAL A 320 -7.33 -17.15 18.30
CA VAL A 320 -6.92 -15.99 19.10
C VAL A 320 -5.69 -16.39 19.92
N VAL A 321 -4.63 -15.58 19.83
CA VAL A 321 -3.33 -15.87 20.42
C VAL A 321 -2.90 -14.68 21.28
N GLU A 322 -2.64 -14.93 22.55
CA GLU A 322 -2.08 -13.93 23.45
C GLU A 322 -0.55 -13.98 23.44
N CYS A 323 0.09 -12.81 23.30
CA CYS A 323 1.55 -12.64 23.23
C CYS A 323 2.03 -11.74 24.35
N ASP A 324 3.26 -11.95 24.86
CA ASP A 324 3.79 -11.17 25.98
C ASP A 324 4.11 -9.72 25.57
N GLY A 325 4.51 -9.50 24.31
CA GLY A 325 4.83 -8.19 23.73
C GLY A 325 4.99 -8.27 22.22
N GLU A 326 5.34 -7.15 21.60
CA GLU A 326 5.37 -6.98 20.14
C GLU A 326 6.40 -7.91 19.47
N GLU A 327 7.56 -8.10 20.09
CA GLU A 327 8.61 -8.99 19.59
C GLU A 327 8.14 -10.46 19.60
N HIS A 328 7.51 -10.91 20.70
CA HIS A 328 6.95 -12.25 20.80
C HIS A 328 5.81 -12.47 19.80
N GLU A 329 4.96 -11.47 19.60
CA GLU A 329 3.89 -11.50 18.59
C GLU A 329 4.46 -11.70 17.18
N ALA A 330 5.49 -10.92 16.81
CA ALA A 330 6.13 -11.01 15.51
C ALA A 330 6.78 -12.39 15.29
N GLU A 331 7.47 -12.93 16.29
CA GLU A 331 8.07 -14.27 16.21
C GLU A 331 7.00 -15.37 16.09
N ARG A 332 5.87 -15.25 16.80
CA ARG A 332 4.75 -16.20 16.66
C ARG A 332 4.09 -16.14 15.29
N ALA A 333 3.94 -14.93 14.70
CA ALA A 333 3.43 -14.77 13.35
C ALA A 333 4.35 -15.45 12.33
N VAL A 334 5.67 -15.27 12.46
CA VAL A 334 6.67 -15.93 11.62
C VAL A 334 6.65 -17.47 11.81
N ALA A 335 6.61 -17.94 13.06
CA ALA A 335 6.52 -19.37 13.37
C ALA A 335 5.25 -20.00 12.77
N ARG A 336 4.13 -19.27 12.74
CA ARG A 336 2.88 -19.74 12.09
C ARG A 336 3.05 -19.93 10.59
N ILE A 337 3.73 -19.01 9.91
CA ILE A 337 4.04 -19.11 8.47
C ILE A 337 4.90 -20.36 8.22
N GLN A 338 5.97 -20.53 9.01
CA GLN A 338 6.87 -21.69 8.88
C GLN A 338 6.14 -23.01 9.16
N ALA A 339 5.26 -23.04 10.18
CA ALA A 339 4.50 -24.23 10.55
C ALA A 339 3.49 -24.62 9.46
N LEU A 340 2.77 -23.66 8.87
CA LEU A 340 1.82 -23.96 7.80
C LEU A 340 2.54 -24.45 6.53
N ARG A 341 3.69 -23.88 6.20
CA ARG A 341 4.50 -24.36 5.06
C ARG A 341 5.13 -25.72 5.33
N GLY A 342 5.56 -25.99 6.57
CA GLY A 342 6.15 -27.28 6.96
C GLY A 342 5.11 -28.39 7.15
N ALA A 343 3.89 -28.06 7.55
CA ALA A 343 2.79 -29.04 7.72
C ALA A 343 2.20 -29.54 6.41
N GLY A 344 2.45 -28.84 5.28
CA GLY A 344 2.19 -29.33 3.93
C GLY A 344 3.09 -30.52 3.53
N GLY A 345 3.54 -31.30 4.52
CA GLY A 345 4.49 -32.39 4.50
C GLY A 345 4.41 -33.28 3.28
N VAL A 346 5.60 -33.59 2.76
CA VAL A 346 5.89 -34.29 1.50
C VAL A 346 5.70 -33.35 0.29
N ILE A 347 6.82 -32.91 -0.23
CA ILE A 347 6.94 -32.25 -1.52
C ILE A 347 6.31 -33.18 -2.58
N ASP A 348 5.01 -33.10 -2.72
CA ASP A 348 4.35 -33.52 -3.92
C ASP A 348 4.57 -32.40 -4.95
N GLN A 349 4.97 -32.75 -6.17
CA GLN A 349 5.33 -31.84 -7.27
C GLN A 349 4.17 -30.93 -7.74
N SER A 350 3.08 -30.82 -6.96
CA SER A 350 1.87 -30.05 -7.23
C SER A 350 1.53 -28.96 -6.19
N GLY A 351 2.54 -28.34 -5.55
CA GLY A 351 2.35 -27.02 -4.93
C GLY A 351 2.21 -27.00 -3.41
N GLY A 352 3.34 -26.85 -2.74
CA GLY A 352 3.36 -26.38 -1.34
C GLY A 352 2.79 -24.95 -1.23
N ILE A 353 2.33 -24.57 -0.02
CA ILE A 353 1.81 -23.22 0.25
C ILE A 353 2.92 -22.18 0.00
N ASP A 354 2.66 -21.25 -0.91
CA ASP A 354 3.58 -20.20 -1.29
C ASP A 354 3.64 -19.07 -0.25
N PHE A 355 4.73 -18.31 -0.19
CA PHE A 355 4.82 -17.14 0.68
C PHE A 355 3.79 -16.06 0.31
N LYS A 356 3.41 -15.94 -0.96
CA LYS A 356 2.38 -15.01 -1.42
C LYS A 356 0.99 -15.28 -0.86
N ASP A 357 0.75 -16.48 -0.32
CA ASP A 357 -0.52 -16.86 0.31
C ASP A 357 -0.67 -16.31 1.73
N PHE A 358 0.38 -15.70 2.30
CA PHE A 358 0.41 -15.19 3.65
C PHE A 358 0.37 -13.67 3.71
N ALA A 359 -0.43 -13.13 4.63
CA ALA A 359 -0.36 -11.73 5.01
C ALA A 359 -0.35 -11.57 6.54
N ILE A 360 0.41 -10.58 7.01
CA ILE A 360 0.34 -10.05 8.37
C ILE A 360 -0.22 -8.64 8.28
N LEU A 361 -1.39 -8.42 8.88
CA LEU A 361 -2.11 -7.16 8.81
C LEU A 361 -2.07 -6.45 10.16
N TYR A 362 -1.88 -5.15 10.13
CA TYR A 362 -1.77 -4.29 11.31
C TYR A 362 -2.49 -2.97 11.10
N ARG A 363 -2.75 -2.24 12.22
CA ARG A 363 -3.50 -0.98 12.19
C ARG A 363 -2.61 0.21 11.79
N ALA A 364 -1.39 0.27 12.27
CA ALA A 364 -0.52 1.44 12.11
C ALA A 364 0.90 1.06 11.63
N ASN A 365 1.49 1.92 10.81
CA ASN A 365 2.78 1.68 10.14
C ASN A 365 3.95 1.40 11.12
N HIS A 366 3.91 1.95 12.34
CA HIS A 366 4.98 1.70 13.31
C HIS A 366 5.09 0.23 13.72
N GLN A 367 4.00 -0.55 13.62
CA GLN A 367 3.97 -1.99 13.94
C GLN A 367 4.78 -2.82 12.91
N ALA A 368 4.94 -2.33 11.69
CA ALA A 368 5.67 -3.05 10.64
C ALA A 368 7.13 -3.34 11.01
N ARG A 369 7.81 -2.42 11.71
CA ARG A 369 9.25 -2.52 12.00
C ARG A 369 9.63 -3.81 12.72
N VAL A 370 8.85 -4.19 13.74
CA VAL A 370 9.11 -5.40 14.54
C VAL A 370 8.85 -6.66 13.71
N LEU A 371 7.80 -6.65 12.89
CA LEU A 371 7.43 -7.73 11.97
C LEU A 371 8.50 -7.92 10.88
N GLU A 372 8.95 -6.83 10.25
CA GLU A 372 10.04 -6.85 9.27
C GLU A 372 11.31 -7.44 9.87
N LYS A 373 11.68 -7.04 11.11
CA LYS A 373 12.84 -7.57 11.82
C LYS A 373 12.72 -9.09 12.03
N ALA A 374 11.56 -9.57 12.46
CA ALA A 374 11.31 -11.00 12.68
C ALA A 374 11.37 -11.82 11.39
N LEU A 375 10.77 -11.31 10.29
CA LEU A 375 10.83 -11.96 8.98
C LEU A 375 12.26 -12.03 8.44
N ARG A 376 13.03 -10.93 8.54
CA ARG A 376 14.45 -10.92 8.14
C ARG A 376 15.28 -11.91 8.96
N LYS A 377 15.07 -11.96 10.29
CA LYS A 377 15.74 -12.90 11.18
C LYS A 377 15.47 -14.36 10.77
N ALA A 378 14.26 -14.65 10.31
CA ALA A 378 13.86 -15.98 9.84
C ALA A 378 14.18 -16.23 8.35
N ASN A 379 14.83 -15.31 7.67
CA ASN A 379 15.13 -15.36 6.21
C ASN A 379 13.86 -15.57 5.35
N LEU A 380 12.71 -15.03 5.77
CA LEU A 380 11.49 -15.08 4.99
C LEU A 380 11.38 -13.84 4.09
N PRO A 381 11.14 -14.02 2.78
CA PRO A 381 10.96 -12.90 1.87
C PRO A 381 9.63 -12.21 2.16
N TYR A 382 9.62 -10.87 2.15
CA TYR A 382 8.42 -10.08 2.42
C TYR A 382 8.37 -8.80 1.60
N LYS A 383 7.16 -8.23 1.47
CA LYS A 383 6.92 -6.87 0.97
C LYS A 383 6.01 -6.11 1.93
N VAL A 384 6.15 -4.77 1.97
CA VAL A 384 5.26 -3.88 2.72
C VAL A 384 4.31 -3.18 1.75
N SER A 385 3.02 -3.23 2.05
CA SER A 385 1.97 -2.56 1.27
C SER A 385 1.32 -1.46 2.11
N GLY A 386 1.18 -0.26 1.54
CA GLY A 386 0.58 0.89 2.23
C GLY A 386 1.49 1.55 3.26
N GLY A 387 2.78 1.26 3.23
CA GLY A 387 3.82 1.87 4.06
C GLY A 387 5.16 1.81 3.36
N GLN A 388 6.15 2.45 3.96
CA GLN A 388 7.53 2.40 3.49
C GLN A 388 8.19 1.11 4.02
N SER A 389 8.64 0.23 3.11
CA SER A 389 9.43 -0.94 3.47
C SER A 389 10.76 -0.52 4.11
N PHE A 390 11.36 -1.42 4.88
CA PHE A 390 12.71 -1.22 5.40
C PHE A 390 13.70 -0.87 4.27
N PHE A 391 13.61 -1.55 3.13
CA PHE A 391 14.49 -1.30 1.98
C PHE A 391 14.15 -0.01 1.20
N ASP A 392 12.97 0.59 1.40
CA ASP A 392 12.58 1.85 0.77
C ASP A 392 13.06 3.08 1.56
N ARG A 393 13.52 2.90 2.80
CA ARG A 393 14.04 3.98 3.62
C ARG A 393 15.29 4.58 2.98
N THR A 394 15.39 5.90 3.02
CA THR A 394 16.45 6.63 2.33
C THR A 394 17.83 6.15 2.73
N GLU A 395 18.09 6.00 4.04
CA GLU A 395 19.36 5.53 4.58
C GLU A 395 19.71 4.10 4.15
N ILE A 396 18.71 3.24 4.00
CA ILE A 396 18.91 1.86 3.54
C ILE A 396 19.15 1.81 2.04
N ARG A 397 18.40 2.59 1.26
CA ARG A 397 18.61 2.73 -0.19
C ARG A 397 20.00 3.27 -0.52
N ASP A 398 20.55 4.16 0.31
CA ASP A 398 21.92 4.65 0.15
C ASP A 398 22.92 3.51 0.29
N LEU A 399 22.81 2.70 1.34
CA LEU A 399 23.70 1.57 1.57
C LEU A 399 23.51 0.49 0.49
N CYS A 400 22.27 0.23 0.09
CA CYS A 400 21.98 -0.71 -1.00
C CYS A 400 22.61 -0.26 -2.34
N ALA A 401 22.62 1.04 -2.62
CA ALA A 401 23.27 1.56 -3.82
C ALA A 401 24.78 1.30 -3.79
N TRP A 402 25.44 1.48 -2.64
CA TRP A 402 26.84 1.13 -2.49
C TRP A 402 27.08 -0.38 -2.72
N LEU A 403 26.29 -1.25 -2.09
CA LEU A 403 26.40 -2.69 -2.26
C LEU A 403 26.16 -3.12 -3.71
N ARG A 404 25.18 -2.53 -4.40
CA ARG A 404 24.91 -2.78 -5.83
C ARG A 404 26.10 -2.36 -6.69
N LEU A 405 26.72 -1.21 -6.39
CA LEU A 405 27.90 -0.75 -7.12
C LEU A 405 29.10 -1.68 -6.94
N LEU A 406 29.29 -2.26 -5.72
CA LEU A 406 30.34 -3.25 -5.49
C LEU A 406 30.11 -4.57 -6.25
N VAL A 407 28.86 -4.94 -6.46
CA VAL A 407 28.46 -6.15 -7.20
C VAL A 407 28.52 -5.92 -8.72
N ASN A 408 28.14 -4.75 -9.18
CA ASN A 408 28.10 -4.39 -10.60
C ASN A 408 28.49 -2.93 -10.79
N HIS A 409 29.68 -2.70 -11.32
CA HIS A 409 30.21 -1.38 -11.62
C HIS A 409 29.47 -0.65 -12.75
N ASP A 410 28.72 -1.38 -13.58
CA ASP A 410 27.91 -0.80 -14.66
C ASP A 410 26.51 -0.35 -14.21
N ASP A 411 26.23 -0.40 -12.90
CA ASP A 411 24.98 0.10 -12.33
C ASP A 411 25.06 1.64 -12.15
N ASP A 412 24.84 2.38 -13.23
CA ASP A 412 24.89 3.85 -13.23
C ASP A 412 23.97 4.52 -12.21
N PRO A 413 22.70 4.06 -11.98
CA PRO A 413 21.86 4.57 -10.90
C PRO A 413 22.49 4.37 -9.51
N ALA A 414 23.08 3.22 -9.25
CA ALA A 414 23.78 2.93 -8.00
C ALA A 414 25.02 3.80 -7.84
N PHE A 415 25.80 3.97 -8.91
CA PHE A 415 26.94 4.88 -8.95
C PHE A 415 26.55 6.31 -8.59
N LEU A 416 25.54 6.87 -9.25
CA LEU A 416 25.09 8.24 -9.02
C LEU A 416 24.67 8.47 -7.57
N ARG A 417 24.00 7.49 -6.96
CA ARG A 417 23.59 7.59 -5.57
C ARG A 417 24.77 7.45 -4.61
N ALA A 418 25.64 6.49 -4.82
CA ALA A 418 26.82 6.25 -3.97
C ALA A 418 27.82 7.41 -4.00
N VAL A 419 28.07 8.01 -5.17
CA VAL A 419 29.00 9.13 -5.30
C VAL A 419 28.47 10.42 -4.70
N SER A 420 27.12 10.60 -4.66
CA SER A 420 26.45 11.78 -4.15
C SER A 420 26.16 11.72 -2.64
N THR A 421 26.18 10.53 -2.03
CA THR A 421 25.76 10.32 -0.64
C THR A 421 26.76 9.45 0.13
N PRO A 422 27.44 9.99 1.17
CA PRO A 422 27.55 11.41 1.56
C PRO A 422 28.23 12.29 0.49
N LYS A 423 28.02 13.60 0.57
CA LYS A 423 28.63 14.57 -0.37
C LYS A 423 30.17 14.54 -0.30
N ARG A 424 30.84 14.47 -1.47
CA ARG A 424 32.31 14.38 -1.61
C ARG A 424 32.92 15.50 -2.45
N GLY A 425 32.24 16.64 -2.53
CA GLY A 425 32.71 17.75 -3.36
C GLY A 425 32.55 17.53 -4.87
N ILE A 426 31.87 16.46 -5.28
CA ILE A 426 31.55 16.18 -6.68
C ILE A 426 30.16 16.78 -6.94
N GLY A 427 30.13 17.90 -7.70
CA GLY A 427 28.90 18.64 -7.99
C GLY A 427 28.07 18.02 -9.10
N THR A 428 26.80 18.43 -9.18
CA THR A 428 25.84 17.98 -10.22
C THR A 428 26.34 18.24 -11.64
N GLN A 429 27.01 19.38 -11.89
CA GLN A 429 27.58 19.68 -13.19
C GLN A 429 28.70 18.71 -13.57
N THR A 430 29.54 18.30 -12.64
CA THR A 430 30.59 17.29 -12.86
C THR A 430 30.00 15.95 -13.26
N LEU A 431 28.94 15.52 -12.55
CA LEU A 431 28.23 14.28 -12.88
C LEU A 431 27.49 14.36 -14.22
N ALA A 432 26.93 15.51 -14.58
CA ALA A 432 26.32 15.73 -15.89
C ALA A 432 27.36 15.63 -17.02
N ASN A 433 28.53 16.23 -16.82
CA ASN A 433 29.63 16.18 -17.79
C ASN A 433 30.19 14.74 -17.93
N LEU A 434 30.31 13.99 -16.80
CA LEU A 434 30.70 12.60 -16.80
C LEU A 434 29.67 11.74 -17.55
N GLY A 435 28.36 11.97 -17.31
CA GLY A 435 27.27 11.29 -18.01
C GLY A 435 27.27 11.54 -19.51
N ALA A 436 27.50 12.80 -19.94
CA ALA A 436 27.61 13.13 -21.35
C ALA A 436 28.85 12.46 -22.01
N PHE A 437 29.95 12.39 -21.27
CA PHE A 437 31.16 11.68 -21.72
C PHE A 437 30.90 10.18 -21.85
N ALA A 438 30.38 9.52 -20.80
CA ALA A 438 30.07 8.10 -20.79
C ALA A 438 29.09 7.71 -21.92
N GLY A 439 28.02 8.51 -22.11
CA GLY A 439 27.05 8.31 -23.18
C GLY A 439 27.65 8.41 -24.58
N ARG A 440 28.62 9.33 -24.78
CA ARG A 440 29.34 9.48 -26.06
C ARG A 440 30.19 8.24 -26.38
N TRP A 441 30.84 7.69 -25.39
CA TRP A 441 31.73 6.53 -25.53
C TRP A 441 31.00 5.17 -25.32
N LYS A 442 29.73 5.21 -24.97
CA LYS A 442 28.90 4.02 -24.68
C LYS A 442 29.50 3.12 -23.59
N THR A 443 30.02 3.72 -22.55
CA THR A 443 30.61 3.08 -21.38
C THR A 443 29.81 3.44 -20.13
N SER A 444 29.98 2.71 -19.02
CA SER A 444 29.36 3.04 -17.74
C SER A 444 29.99 4.29 -17.12
N LEU A 445 29.29 4.95 -16.20
CA LEU A 445 29.85 6.09 -15.45
C LEU A 445 31.10 5.69 -14.66
N TYR A 446 31.11 4.50 -14.11
CA TYR A 446 32.27 3.99 -13.36
C TYR A 446 33.50 3.75 -14.25
N GLU A 447 33.31 3.08 -15.37
CA GLU A 447 34.39 2.82 -16.33
C GLU A 447 34.93 4.15 -16.90
N ALA A 448 34.03 5.12 -17.16
CA ALA A 448 34.40 6.45 -17.64
C ALA A 448 35.34 7.20 -16.68
N LEU A 449 35.36 6.89 -15.37
CA LEU A 449 36.27 7.53 -14.41
C LEU A 449 37.75 7.31 -14.76
N PHE A 450 38.08 6.19 -15.36
CA PHE A 450 39.46 5.79 -15.65
C PHE A 450 39.86 6.01 -17.08
N ALA A 451 39.00 6.66 -17.89
CA ALA A 451 39.32 6.96 -19.28
C ALA A 451 40.38 8.09 -19.37
N GLU A 452 41.44 7.87 -20.13
CA GLU A 452 42.51 8.86 -20.32
C GLU A 452 42.00 10.19 -20.87
N SER A 453 40.95 10.15 -21.69
CA SER A 453 40.32 11.33 -22.31
C SER A 453 39.33 12.06 -21.44
N LEU A 454 39.07 11.62 -20.20
CA LEU A 454 38.09 12.24 -19.29
C LEU A 454 38.37 13.72 -19.04
N GLY A 455 39.65 14.12 -19.04
CA GLY A 455 40.10 15.51 -18.91
C GLY A 455 39.60 16.47 -19.98
N THR A 456 39.05 15.94 -21.08
CA THR A 456 38.42 16.77 -22.13
C THR A 456 37.01 17.23 -21.78
N ALA A 457 36.35 16.54 -20.84
CA ALA A 457 34.96 16.79 -20.46
C ALA A 457 34.81 17.27 -19.01
N VAL A 458 35.71 16.87 -18.11
CA VAL A 458 35.63 17.13 -16.67
C VAL A 458 36.85 17.94 -16.21
N PRO A 459 36.70 19.02 -15.41
CA PRO A 459 37.79 19.79 -14.85
C PRO A 459 38.78 18.95 -14.02
N ALA A 460 40.08 19.24 -14.11
CA ALA A 460 41.14 18.45 -13.44
C ALA A 460 40.93 18.29 -11.93
N ARG A 461 40.44 19.34 -11.23
CA ARG A 461 40.12 19.27 -9.81
C ARG A 461 39.06 18.19 -9.50
N ALA A 462 38.02 18.08 -10.32
CA ALA A 462 36.96 17.12 -10.14
C ALA A 462 37.37 15.69 -10.51
N ILE A 463 38.31 15.53 -11.46
CA ILE A 463 38.88 14.23 -11.83
C ILE A 463 39.62 13.61 -10.62
N GLY A 464 40.35 14.39 -9.83
CA GLY A 464 41.00 13.90 -8.61
C GLY A 464 40.01 13.26 -7.64
N SER A 465 38.90 13.96 -7.35
CA SER A 465 37.85 13.43 -6.45
C SER A 465 37.13 12.21 -7.04
N LEU A 466 36.90 12.18 -8.36
CA LEU A 466 36.31 11.04 -9.05
C LEU A 466 37.24 9.81 -8.99
N HIS A 467 38.54 9.98 -9.24
CA HIS A 467 39.50 8.89 -9.14
C HIS A 467 39.68 8.39 -7.70
N GLU A 468 39.63 9.28 -6.70
CA GLU A 468 39.65 8.90 -5.29
C GLU A 468 38.44 8.03 -4.94
N PHE A 469 37.25 8.44 -5.38
CA PHE A 469 36.03 7.64 -5.24
C PHE A 469 36.17 6.26 -5.90
N GLY A 470 36.64 6.20 -7.16
CA GLY A 470 36.81 4.95 -7.88
C GLY A 470 37.81 3.99 -7.19
N ARG A 471 38.93 4.54 -6.69
CA ARG A 471 39.89 3.75 -5.91
C ARG A 471 39.34 3.23 -4.60
N PHE A 472 38.54 4.05 -3.92
CA PHE A 472 37.85 3.64 -2.69
C PHE A 472 36.84 2.50 -2.95
N VAL A 473 36.09 2.57 -4.04
CA VAL A 473 35.15 1.49 -4.44
C VAL A 473 35.92 0.19 -4.71
N ASN A 474 37.03 0.25 -5.47
CA ASN A 474 37.83 -0.94 -5.76
C ASN A 474 38.44 -1.58 -4.50
N ASP A 475 38.95 -0.76 -3.57
CA ASP A 475 39.49 -1.27 -2.30
C ASP A 475 38.39 -1.90 -1.43
N LEU A 476 37.24 -1.26 -1.36
CA LEU A 476 36.07 -1.78 -0.61
C LEU A 476 35.57 -3.10 -1.23
N GLU A 477 35.46 -3.18 -2.56
CA GLU A 477 35.10 -4.42 -3.25
C GLU A 477 36.09 -5.55 -2.93
N TYR A 478 37.39 -5.28 -3.03
CA TYR A 478 38.42 -6.27 -2.71
C TYR A 478 38.27 -6.78 -1.28
N ARG A 479 38.11 -5.86 -0.31
CA ARG A 479 37.88 -6.24 1.10
C ARG A 479 36.59 -7.03 1.27
N ALA A 480 35.46 -6.59 0.64
CA ALA A 480 34.19 -7.28 0.72
C ALA A 480 34.21 -8.70 0.14
N ARG A 481 35.04 -8.94 -0.89
CA ARG A 481 35.21 -10.23 -1.52
C ARG A 481 35.99 -11.22 -0.62
N HIS A 482 36.91 -10.72 0.20
CA HIS A 482 37.79 -11.55 1.03
C HIS A 482 37.39 -11.64 2.51
N THR A 483 36.41 -10.85 2.93
CA THR A 483 35.88 -10.86 4.30
C THR A 483 34.70 -11.81 4.42
N THR A 484 34.86 -12.86 5.25
CA THR A 484 33.82 -13.88 5.49
C THR A 484 33.56 -14.04 6.99
N GLY A 485 32.34 -14.43 7.36
CA GLY A 485 31.93 -14.63 8.74
C GLY A 485 31.36 -13.35 9.38
N ALA A 486 30.50 -13.55 10.38
CA ALA A 486 29.67 -12.47 10.92
C ALA A 486 30.49 -11.36 11.60
N GLU A 487 31.48 -11.67 12.40
CA GLU A 487 32.28 -10.68 13.15
C GLU A 487 33.13 -9.81 12.21
N ASP A 488 33.86 -10.43 11.30
CA ASP A 488 34.70 -9.71 10.35
C ASP A 488 33.88 -8.90 9.37
N ALA A 489 32.75 -9.43 8.90
CA ALA A 489 31.81 -8.71 8.06
C ALA A 489 31.23 -7.47 8.77
N LYS A 490 30.85 -7.59 10.04
CA LYS A 490 30.39 -6.44 10.85
C LYS A 490 31.50 -5.40 11.01
N ALA A 491 32.71 -5.81 11.31
CA ALA A 491 33.87 -4.93 11.45
C ALA A 491 34.14 -4.15 10.14
N LEU A 492 34.16 -4.87 8.99
CA LEU A 492 34.33 -4.26 7.67
C LEU A 492 33.25 -3.22 7.37
N LEU A 493 31.97 -3.58 7.56
CA LEU A 493 30.82 -2.69 7.27
C LEU A 493 30.81 -1.45 8.16
N MET A 494 31.10 -1.61 9.45
CA MET A 494 31.20 -0.45 10.37
C MET A 494 32.40 0.44 10.05
N GLY A 495 33.54 -0.14 9.67
CA GLY A 495 34.72 0.59 9.19
C GLY A 495 34.40 1.40 7.94
N TRP A 496 33.76 0.79 6.94
CA TRP A 496 33.31 1.46 5.73
C TRP A 496 32.38 2.65 6.03
N LEU A 497 31.35 2.48 6.87
CA LEU A 497 30.43 3.55 7.25
C LEU A 497 31.15 4.72 7.94
N LYS A 498 32.16 4.42 8.75
CA LYS A 498 33.01 5.42 9.39
C LYS A 498 33.89 6.14 8.36
N ASP A 499 34.51 5.40 7.42
CA ASP A 499 35.38 5.97 6.37
C ASP A 499 34.63 6.95 5.48
N ILE A 500 33.35 6.67 5.17
CA ILE A 500 32.51 7.58 4.39
C ILE A 500 31.82 8.66 5.22
N GLY A 501 31.93 8.65 6.55
CA GLY A 501 31.30 9.63 7.46
C GLY A 501 29.76 9.59 7.45
N TYR A 502 29.16 8.40 7.28
CA TYR A 502 27.72 8.26 7.05
C TYR A 502 26.87 8.65 8.26
N GLU A 503 27.33 8.35 9.48
CA GLU A 503 26.64 8.76 10.71
C GLU A 503 26.51 10.29 10.82
N GLN A 504 27.63 11.00 10.58
CA GLN A 504 27.62 12.46 10.58
C GLN A 504 26.73 13.02 9.48
N HIS A 505 26.73 12.41 8.28
CA HIS A 505 25.83 12.79 7.19
C HIS A 505 24.34 12.71 7.59
N LEU A 506 23.94 11.68 8.34
CA LEU A 506 22.59 11.57 8.86
C LEU A 506 22.28 12.64 9.93
N MET A 507 23.25 12.96 10.80
CA MET A 507 23.10 14.00 11.81
C MET A 507 22.94 15.38 11.18
N ASP A 508 23.73 15.70 10.16
CA ASP A 508 23.71 16.99 9.47
C ASP A 508 22.48 17.17 8.55
N GLY A 509 21.88 16.07 8.13
CA GLY A 509 20.76 16.06 7.18
C GLY A 509 19.38 16.16 7.80
N GLU A 510 19.27 16.11 9.14
CA GLU A 510 17.99 16.09 9.87
C GLU A 510 17.87 17.24 10.85
N ASP A 511 16.68 17.85 10.91
CA ASP A 511 16.37 18.91 11.86
C ASP A 511 16.22 18.43 13.33
N SER A 512 16.20 17.10 13.53
CA SER A 512 15.98 16.45 14.83
C SER A 512 17.01 15.35 15.10
N GLU A 513 17.80 15.50 16.15
CA GLU A 513 18.73 14.47 16.63
C GLU A 513 18.04 13.11 16.87
N LYS A 514 16.78 13.13 17.34
CA LYS A 514 16.00 11.92 17.57
C LYS A 514 15.70 11.18 16.26
N LEU A 515 15.44 11.92 15.18
CA LEU A 515 15.17 11.34 13.88
C LEU A 515 16.47 10.78 13.25
N ALA A 516 17.56 11.53 13.35
CA ALA A 516 18.89 11.08 12.92
C ALA A 516 19.31 9.80 13.65
N ALA A 517 19.15 9.74 14.96
CA ALA A 517 19.43 8.56 15.78
C ALA A 517 18.55 7.34 15.38
N ALA A 518 17.29 7.58 15.05
CA ALA A 518 16.39 6.52 14.57
C ALA A 518 16.84 5.96 13.20
N ARG A 519 17.28 6.83 12.28
CA ARG A 519 17.86 6.42 10.99
C ARG A 519 19.18 5.66 11.18
N TRP A 520 20.04 6.15 12.05
CA TRP A 520 21.28 5.43 12.38
C TRP A 520 21.00 4.05 12.97
N SER A 521 20.00 3.91 13.84
CA SER A 521 19.57 2.59 14.32
C SER A 521 19.12 1.66 13.20
N ASN A 522 18.47 2.18 12.13
CA ASN A 522 18.12 1.37 10.97
C ASN A 522 19.37 0.89 10.20
N VAL A 523 20.39 1.75 10.10
CA VAL A 523 21.68 1.41 9.48
C VAL A 523 22.36 0.28 10.27
N LEU A 524 22.41 0.38 11.60
CA LEU A 524 22.98 -0.66 12.45
C LEU A 524 22.21 -1.99 12.33
N ASP A 525 20.87 -1.95 12.33
CA ASP A 525 20.03 -3.13 12.10
C ASP A 525 20.34 -3.78 10.73
N PHE A 526 20.64 -2.99 9.70
CA PHE A 526 21.01 -3.47 8.37
C PHE A 526 22.39 -4.11 8.34
N VAL A 527 23.38 -3.49 8.98
CA VAL A 527 24.73 -4.04 9.12
C VAL A 527 24.71 -5.38 9.85
N ASP A 528 24.00 -5.45 10.98
CA ASP A 528 23.86 -6.69 11.74
C ASP A 528 23.18 -7.80 10.93
N TRP A 529 22.19 -7.44 10.13
CA TRP A 529 21.50 -8.38 9.26
C TRP A 529 22.41 -8.94 8.15
N ILE A 530 23.24 -8.09 7.51
CA ILE A 530 24.23 -8.53 6.51
C ILE A 530 25.27 -9.42 7.17
N ALA A 531 25.85 -8.97 8.30
CA ALA A 531 26.90 -9.68 9.01
C ALA A 531 26.45 -11.10 9.39
N ARG A 532 25.28 -11.28 9.96
CA ARG A 532 24.73 -12.61 10.29
C ARG A 532 24.58 -13.51 9.07
N ARG A 533 24.34 -12.97 7.87
CA ARG A 533 24.25 -13.73 6.62
C ARG A 533 25.61 -14.18 6.10
N CYS A 534 26.66 -13.50 6.51
CA CYS A 534 28.04 -13.94 6.16
C CYS A 534 28.46 -15.22 6.90
N GLY A 535 27.65 -15.71 7.86
CA GLY A 535 27.83 -17.02 8.49
C GLY A 535 28.97 -17.07 9.53
N GLY A 536 29.42 -18.28 9.86
CA GLY A 536 30.36 -18.55 10.94
C GLY A 536 29.65 -18.90 12.25
N GLU A 537 30.31 -18.65 13.37
CA GLU A 537 29.74 -18.84 14.69
C GLU A 537 28.72 -17.73 14.98
N ILE A 538 27.44 -18.06 15.07
CA ILE A 538 26.35 -17.14 15.36
C ILE A 538 25.74 -17.56 16.68
N GLU A 539 25.73 -16.66 17.66
CA GLU A 539 25.00 -16.84 18.91
C GLU A 539 23.50 -16.65 18.68
N ASN A 540 22.69 -17.68 18.90
CA ASN A 540 21.25 -17.60 18.90
C ASN A 540 20.73 -16.95 20.17
N ASP A 541 19.53 -16.33 20.14
CA ASP A 541 18.88 -15.66 21.29
C ASP A 541 18.69 -16.57 22.53
N GLY A 542 19.05 -17.83 22.44
CA GLY A 542 19.10 -18.81 23.55
C GLY A 542 20.51 -19.09 24.08
N GLY A 543 21.52 -18.30 23.68
CA GLY A 543 22.92 -18.50 24.12
C GLY A 543 23.59 -19.72 23.52
N MET A 544 23.04 -20.36 22.49
CA MET A 544 23.70 -21.45 21.78
C MET A 544 24.36 -20.94 20.51
N THR A 545 25.65 -21.21 20.36
CA THR A 545 26.43 -20.96 19.15
C THR A 545 26.10 -22.01 18.10
N VAL A 546 25.66 -21.55 16.92
CA VAL A 546 25.42 -22.40 15.74
C VAL A 546 26.41 -22.01 14.67
N GLU A 547 27.14 -22.99 14.15
CA GLU A 547 28.07 -22.78 13.03
C GLU A 547 27.29 -22.87 11.69
N THR A 548 27.42 -21.85 10.85
CA THR A 548 26.84 -21.79 9.52
C THR A 548 27.93 -21.59 8.48
N GLU A 549 27.67 -21.96 7.22
CA GLU A 549 28.63 -21.81 6.13
C GLU A 549 28.99 -20.32 5.97
N LYS A 550 30.31 -20.05 5.85
CA LYS A 550 30.85 -18.70 5.70
C LYS A 550 30.70 -18.22 4.26
N GLN A 551 30.07 -17.08 4.09
CA GLN A 551 29.95 -16.38 2.81
C GLN A 551 30.66 -15.02 2.88
N SER A 552 31.16 -14.55 1.74
CA SER A 552 31.75 -13.21 1.68
C SER A 552 30.67 -12.10 1.76
N VAL A 553 31.09 -10.92 2.18
CA VAL A 553 30.21 -9.74 2.18
C VAL A 553 29.69 -9.44 0.77
N LEU A 554 30.50 -9.69 -0.27
CA LEU A 554 30.13 -9.49 -1.66
C LEU A 554 29.06 -10.50 -2.13
N ASP A 555 29.13 -11.77 -1.74
CA ASP A 555 28.12 -12.79 -2.07
C ASP A 555 26.78 -12.45 -1.43
N VAL A 556 26.79 -11.98 -0.18
CA VAL A 556 25.60 -11.50 0.51
C VAL A 556 25.05 -10.25 -0.18
N ALA A 557 25.90 -9.30 -0.59
CA ALA A 557 25.49 -8.10 -1.33
C ALA A 557 24.82 -8.45 -2.68
N GLN A 558 25.34 -9.48 -3.37
CA GLN A 558 24.73 -9.97 -4.62
C GLN A 558 23.32 -10.52 -4.38
N THR A 559 23.13 -11.29 -3.30
CA THR A 559 21.80 -11.80 -2.91
C THR A 559 20.83 -10.65 -2.59
N ILE A 560 21.30 -9.62 -1.89
CA ILE A 560 20.51 -8.42 -1.56
C ILE A 560 20.10 -7.67 -2.83
N SER A 561 21.02 -7.51 -3.80
CA SER A 561 20.76 -6.86 -5.08
C SER A 561 19.65 -7.57 -5.86
N VAL A 562 19.62 -8.90 -5.83
CA VAL A 562 18.53 -9.70 -6.43
C VAL A 562 17.21 -9.45 -5.71
N ILE A 563 17.19 -9.44 -4.38
CA ILE A 563 15.98 -9.19 -3.58
C ILE A 563 15.40 -7.81 -3.93
N ILE A 564 16.23 -6.77 -4.01
CA ILE A 564 15.81 -5.41 -4.34
C ILE A 564 15.28 -5.32 -5.78
N SER A 565 16.01 -5.90 -6.76
CA SER A 565 15.59 -5.84 -8.17
C SER A 565 14.29 -6.60 -8.42
N LEU A 566 14.03 -7.68 -7.68
CA LEU A 566 12.73 -8.38 -7.71
C LEU A 566 11.62 -7.50 -7.12
N ALA A 567 11.90 -6.76 -6.05
CA ALA A 567 10.93 -5.85 -5.43
C ALA A 567 10.50 -4.71 -6.38
N GLU A 568 11.40 -4.23 -7.23
CA GLU A 568 11.15 -3.13 -8.18
C GLU A 568 10.33 -3.57 -9.42
N ARG A 569 10.35 -4.84 -9.81
CA ARG A 569 9.75 -5.33 -11.07
C ARG A 569 8.23 -5.49 -11.06
N GLY A 570 7.55 -5.31 -9.92
CA GLY A 570 6.07 -5.33 -9.85
C GLY A 570 5.40 -6.66 -10.24
N GLU A 571 6.14 -7.72 -10.52
CA GLU A 571 5.62 -9.05 -10.82
C GLU A 571 5.05 -9.72 -9.56
N GLU A 572 4.15 -10.69 -9.73
CA GLU A 572 3.63 -11.50 -8.62
C GLU A 572 4.78 -12.24 -7.90
N GLN A 573 5.26 -11.62 -6.84
CA GLN A 573 6.36 -12.16 -6.07
C GLN A 573 5.87 -13.20 -5.07
N ASN A 574 6.59 -14.30 -4.93
CA ASN A 574 6.35 -15.29 -3.88
C ASN A 574 6.92 -14.79 -2.54
N VAL A 575 6.26 -13.80 -1.93
CA VAL A 575 6.69 -13.13 -0.69
C VAL A 575 5.53 -12.92 0.27
N VAL A 576 5.80 -12.92 1.58
CA VAL A 576 4.82 -12.59 2.62
C VAL A 576 4.43 -11.11 2.50
N THR A 577 3.14 -10.79 2.57
CA THR A 577 2.68 -9.41 2.56
C THR A 577 2.51 -8.87 3.98
N LEU A 578 3.22 -7.79 4.29
CA LEU A 578 2.96 -6.94 5.45
C LEU A 578 2.09 -5.76 4.98
N SER A 579 0.95 -5.51 5.63
CA SER A 579 0.07 -4.43 5.18
C SER A 579 -0.71 -3.79 6.32
N THR A 580 -0.96 -2.48 6.22
CA THR A 580 -1.98 -1.89 7.06
C THR A 580 -3.36 -2.42 6.66
N LEU A 581 -4.29 -2.43 7.60
CA LEU A 581 -5.68 -2.83 7.34
C LEU A 581 -6.32 -2.00 6.21
N HIS A 582 -6.00 -0.70 6.13
CA HIS A 582 -6.49 0.18 5.07
C HIS A 582 -5.97 -0.21 3.68
N ALA A 583 -4.66 -0.47 3.58
CA ALA A 583 -4.04 -0.85 2.31
C ALA A 583 -4.38 -2.30 1.88
N ALA A 584 -4.84 -3.13 2.81
CA ALA A 584 -5.31 -4.48 2.54
C ALA A 584 -6.71 -4.51 1.88
N LYS A 585 -7.43 -3.38 1.85
CA LYS A 585 -8.73 -3.29 1.16
C LYS A 585 -8.57 -3.61 -0.32
N GLY A 586 -9.45 -4.47 -0.84
CA GLY A 586 -9.38 -4.98 -2.22
C GLY A 586 -8.47 -6.19 -2.42
N LEU A 587 -7.56 -6.49 -1.48
CA LEU A 587 -6.66 -7.64 -1.54
C LEU A 587 -7.24 -8.85 -0.78
N GLU A 588 -6.60 -10.02 -0.95
CA GLU A 588 -6.99 -11.26 -0.26
C GLU A 588 -5.83 -12.26 -0.22
N TRP A 589 -5.79 -13.07 0.84
CA TRP A 589 -4.76 -14.09 1.05
C TRP A 589 -5.35 -15.36 1.65
N SER A 590 -4.72 -16.49 1.37
CA SER A 590 -5.14 -17.78 1.95
C SER A 590 -5.03 -17.80 3.47
N HIS A 591 -3.96 -17.20 4.01
CA HIS A 591 -3.62 -17.20 5.42
C HIS A 591 -3.35 -15.78 5.92
N VAL A 592 -4.16 -15.31 6.87
CA VAL A 592 -4.05 -13.95 7.42
C VAL A 592 -3.78 -14.01 8.92
N THR A 593 -2.84 -13.19 9.36
CA THR A 593 -2.60 -12.91 10.79
C THR A 593 -2.88 -11.42 11.04
N LEU A 594 -3.85 -11.12 11.92
CA LEU A 594 -4.13 -9.77 12.41
C LEU A 594 -3.36 -9.58 13.72
N VAL A 595 -2.44 -8.62 13.77
CA VAL A 595 -1.59 -8.35 14.93
C VAL A 595 -1.99 -7.09 15.67
N GLY A 596 -1.68 -7.05 16.98
CA GLY A 596 -1.93 -5.89 17.83
C GLY A 596 -3.41 -5.58 18.04
N VAL A 597 -4.27 -6.63 18.14
CA VAL A 597 -5.71 -6.43 18.33
C VAL A 597 -6.00 -6.15 19.80
N ASN A 598 -5.61 -4.93 20.22
CA ASN A 598 -5.74 -4.43 21.59
C ASN A 598 -6.47 -3.09 21.62
N GLU A 599 -7.17 -2.79 22.71
CA GLU A 599 -7.74 -1.46 22.97
C GLU A 599 -6.64 -0.37 22.84
N GLY A 600 -6.96 0.70 22.10
CA GLY A 600 -6.04 1.79 21.80
C GLY A 600 -5.09 1.55 20.61
N LEU A 601 -4.99 0.31 20.09
CA LEU A 601 -4.35 0.00 18.81
C LEU A 601 -5.38 -0.35 17.74
N LEU A 602 -6.33 -1.23 18.04
CA LEU A 602 -7.46 -1.56 17.20
C LEU A 602 -8.65 -1.96 18.12
N PRO A 603 -9.60 -1.06 18.40
CA PRO A 603 -9.79 0.27 17.80
C PRO A 603 -8.66 1.25 18.19
N PHE A 604 -8.22 2.05 17.21
CA PHE A 604 -7.16 3.04 17.42
C PHE A 604 -7.69 4.24 18.21
N ARG A 605 -6.96 4.61 19.27
CA ARG A 605 -7.24 5.79 20.08
C ARG A 605 -6.00 6.66 20.18
N SER A 606 -6.10 7.90 19.72
CA SER A 606 -5.12 8.95 20.04
C SER A 606 -5.28 9.41 21.49
N ASP A 607 -4.18 9.87 22.11
CA ASP A 607 -4.24 10.37 23.49
C ASP A 607 -5.02 11.69 23.59
N ASP A 608 -5.04 12.46 22.50
CA ASP A 608 -5.64 13.81 22.44
C ASP A 608 -7.11 13.81 21.99
N GLU A 609 -7.68 12.65 21.66
CA GLU A 609 -9.02 12.59 21.08
C GLU A 609 -9.88 11.50 21.73
N ASP A 610 -11.13 11.86 22.03
CA ASP A 610 -12.10 10.90 22.53
C ASP A 610 -12.57 9.93 21.44
N MET A 611 -12.85 8.69 21.87
CA MET A 611 -13.44 7.68 21.00
C MET A 611 -14.93 7.97 20.81
N THR A 612 -15.29 8.69 19.75
CA THR A 612 -16.71 8.90 19.41
C THR A 612 -17.35 7.61 18.86
N PRO A 613 -18.68 7.48 18.92
CA PRO A 613 -19.39 6.34 18.34
C PRO A 613 -19.07 6.16 16.84
N GLU A 614 -18.97 7.24 16.08
CA GLU A 614 -18.68 7.23 14.64
C GLU A 614 -17.29 6.67 14.35
N ARG A 615 -16.27 7.09 15.14
CA ARG A 615 -14.90 6.55 15.04
C ARG A 615 -14.86 5.06 15.40
N LEU A 616 -15.58 4.66 16.44
CA LEU A 616 -15.68 3.25 16.80
C LEU A 616 -16.35 2.43 15.71
N HIS A 617 -17.36 2.98 15.05
CA HIS A 617 -18.02 2.31 13.92
C HIS A 617 -17.05 2.16 12.72
N GLU A 618 -16.22 3.15 12.45
CA GLU A 618 -15.20 3.08 11.39
C GLU A 618 -14.11 2.05 11.73
N GLU A 619 -13.57 2.06 12.95
CA GLU A 619 -12.59 1.08 13.40
C GLU A 619 -13.15 -0.35 13.37
N ARG A 620 -14.46 -0.53 13.66
CA ARG A 620 -15.13 -1.83 13.55
C ARG A 620 -15.25 -2.28 12.10
N ARG A 621 -15.54 -1.38 11.14
CA ARG A 621 -15.48 -1.68 9.71
C ARG A 621 -14.06 -2.04 9.28
N LEU A 622 -13.06 -1.39 9.85
CA LEU A 622 -11.67 -1.69 9.55
C LEU A 622 -11.28 -3.11 10.05
N MET A 623 -11.74 -3.51 11.25
CA MET A 623 -11.59 -4.89 11.73
C MET A 623 -12.32 -5.88 10.82
N TYR A 624 -13.56 -5.58 10.40
CA TYR A 624 -14.32 -6.38 9.43
C TYR A 624 -13.57 -6.53 8.09
N VAL A 625 -12.99 -5.44 7.57
CA VAL A 625 -12.14 -5.50 6.37
C VAL A 625 -10.98 -6.45 6.61
N GLY A 626 -10.26 -6.35 7.72
CA GLY A 626 -9.13 -7.23 8.03
C GLY A 626 -9.52 -8.71 8.07
N ILE A 627 -10.59 -9.06 8.79
CA ILE A 627 -11.11 -10.43 8.88
C ILE A 627 -11.45 -10.98 7.49
N THR A 628 -12.14 -10.20 6.68
CA THR A 628 -12.61 -10.61 5.34
C THR A 628 -11.51 -10.64 4.26
N ARG A 629 -10.24 -10.37 4.64
CA ARG A 629 -9.09 -10.60 3.73
C ARG A 629 -8.66 -12.06 3.71
N ALA A 630 -9.01 -12.82 4.77
CA ALA A 630 -8.65 -14.23 4.89
C ALA A 630 -9.57 -15.12 4.03
N ARG A 631 -8.95 -16.05 3.29
CA ARG A 631 -9.68 -17.07 2.51
C ARG A 631 -9.86 -18.35 3.33
N SER A 632 -8.77 -18.90 3.86
CA SER A 632 -8.75 -20.23 4.49
C SER A 632 -8.51 -20.19 5.99
N THR A 633 -7.55 -19.41 6.47
CA THR A 633 -7.24 -19.33 7.90
C THR A 633 -7.06 -17.91 8.39
N LEU A 634 -7.55 -17.65 9.59
CA LEU A 634 -7.39 -16.37 10.29
C LEU A 634 -6.83 -16.62 11.69
N GLN A 635 -5.74 -15.90 12.00
CA GLN A 635 -5.20 -15.78 13.35
C GLN A 635 -5.30 -14.32 13.80
N VAL A 636 -5.70 -14.10 15.04
CA VAL A 636 -5.76 -12.77 15.67
C VAL A 636 -4.85 -12.81 16.88
N SER A 637 -3.98 -11.83 17.07
CA SER A 637 -3.10 -11.78 18.23
C SER A 637 -3.35 -10.56 19.11
N THR A 638 -3.12 -10.73 20.41
CA THR A 638 -3.22 -9.70 21.44
C THR A 638 -1.93 -9.63 22.25
N LEU A 639 -1.64 -8.46 22.77
CA LEU A 639 -0.45 -8.17 23.57
C LEU A 639 -0.82 -8.05 25.05
N ARG A 640 -0.10 -8.74 25.93
CA ARG A 640 -0.19 -8.54 27.39
C ARG A 640 0.47 -7.23 27.82
N ARG A 641 1.56 -6.85 27.16
CA ARG A 641 2.30 -5.62 27.38
C ARG A 641 2.61 -4.99 26.02
N ARG A 642 2.45 -3.67 25.93
CA ARG A 642 2.75 -2.93 24.72
C ARG A 642 3.58 -1.69 25.02
N LYS A 643 4.40 -1.27 24.07
CA LYS A 643 5.17 -0.03 24.15
C LYS A 643 4.26 1.18 23.85
N LYS A 644 4.34 2.21 24.69
CA LYS A 644 3.72 3.50 24.46
C LYS A 644 4.77 4.59 24.68
N GLY A 645 5.37 5.06 23.60
CA GLY A 645 6.54 5.93 23.69
C GLY A 645 7.74 5.21 24.33
N ARG A 646 8.17 5.67 25.51
CA ARG A 646 9.26 5.05 26.30
C ARG A 646 8.74 4.04 27.33
N ASP A 647 7.46 4.06 27.62
CA ASP A 647 6.84 3.26 28.67
C ASP A 647 6.30 1.93 28.12
N THR A 648 6.28 0.93 28.99
CA THR A 648 5.59 -0.34 28.73
C THR A 648 4.33 -0.35 29.57
N ILE A 649 3.19 -0.43 28.90
CA ILE A 649 1.86 -0.47 29.56
C ILE A 649 1.24 -1.84 29.41
N GLN A 650 0.30 -2.18 30.31
CA GLN A 650 -0.49 -3.39 30.20
C GLN A 650 -1.39 -3.30 28.98
N GLY A 651 -1.40 -4.34 28.14
CA GLY A 651 -2.29 -4.48 27.01
C GLY A 651 -3.67 -4.99 27.45
N VAL A 652 -4.71 -4.36 26.92
CA VAL A 652 -6.08 -4.81 27.09
C VAL A 652 -6.53 -5.40 25.76
N PRO A 653 -7.01 -6.68 25.72
CA PRO A 653 -7.56 -7.25 24.48
C PRO A 653 -8.66 -6.36 23.90
N SER A 654 -8.69 -6.23 22.59
CA SER A 654 -9.71 -5.45 21.88
C SER A 654 -11.12 -6.01 22.15
N ARG A 655 -12.09 -5.11 22.32
CA ARG A 655 -13.53 -5.47 22.35
C ARG A 655 -13.97 -6.25 21.13
N PHE A 656 -13.31 -6.06 19.98
CA PHE A 656 -13.63 -6.76 18.74
C PHE A 656 -13.44 -8.28 18.84
N ILE A 657 -12.57 -8.75 19.74
CA ILE A 657 -12.40 -10.19 20.00
C ILE A 657 -13.68 -10.79 20.61
N GLY A 658 -14.27 -10.12 21.59
CA GLY A 658 -15.56 -10.53 22.16
C GLY A 658 -16.70 -10.43 21.14
N GLU A 659 -16.68 -9.39 20.31
CA GLU A 659 -17.67 -9.16 19.25
C GLU A 659 -17.64 -10.23 18.13
N MET A 660 -16.49 -10.87 17.89
CA MET A 660 -16.39 -12.02 16.96
C MET A 660 -17.19 -13.23 17.41
N LYS A 661 -17.58 -13.31 18.68
CA LYS A 661 -18.35 -14.42 19.27
C LYS A 661 -17.71 -15.80 19.01
N LEU A 662 -16.39 -15.85 19.08
CA LEU A 662 -15.63 -17.09 18.94
C LEU A 662 -15.85 -17.93 20.20
N HIS A 663 -16.18 -19.21 20.03
CA HIS A 663 -16.02 -20.17 21.12
C HIS A 663 -14.53 -20.34 21.33
N GLU A 664 -14.02 -20.01 22.51
CA GLU A 664 -12.61 -20.00 22.86
C GLU A 664 -11.96 -21.36 22.56
N VAL A 665 -11.19 -21.41 21.49
CA VAL A 665 -10.19 -22.43 21.27
C VAL A 665 -8.84 -21.84 21.68
N GLN A 666 -8.61 -21.86 23.00
CA GLN A 666 -7.27 -21.56 23.51
C GLN A 666 -6.34 -22.70 23.10
N THR A 667 -5.50 -22.48 22.12
CA THR A 667 -4.34 -23.35 21.92
C THR A 667 -3.31 -23.03 23.00
N LYS A 668 -3.31 -23.84 24.06
CA LYS A 668 -2.35 -23.78 25.17
C LYS A 668 -0.90 -24.13 24.74
N GLU A 669 -0.67 -24.48 23.48
CA GLU A 669 0.66 -24.89 22.98
C GLU A 669 1.36 -23.72 22.28
N ASP A 670 2.49 -23.32 22.84
CA ASP A 670 3.41 -22.39 22.16
C ASP A 670 3.92 -23.05 20.86
N PRO A 671 3.74 -22.43 19.67
CA PRO A 671 4.26 -22.97 18.41
C PRO A 671 5.76 -23.24 18.44
N ARG A 672 6.54 -22.52 19.28
CA ARG A 672 7.97 -22.77 19.50
C ARG A 672 8.20 -24.13 20.15
N GLU A 673 7.40 -24.50 21.15
CA GLU A 673 7.51 -25.80 21.78
C GLU A 673 7.12 -26.92 20.82
N LYS A 674 6.10 -26.71 20.01
CA LYS A 674 5.70 -27.67 18.98
C LYS A 674 6.74 -27.80 17.87
N LEU A 675 7.36 -26.71 17.45
CA LEU A 675 8.46 -26.70 16.48
C LEU A 675 9.72 -27.37 17.06
N LYS A 676 10.00 -27.12 18.34
CA LYS A 676 11.12 -27.76 19.07
C LYS A 676 10.89 -29.28 19.23
N ALA A 677 9.67 -29.68 19.53
CA ALA A 677 9.28 -31.09 19.61
C ALA A 677 9.35 -31.77 18.23
N LEU A 678 8.90 -31.11 17.15
CA LEU A 678 8.99 -31.63 15.78
C LEU A 678 10.44 -31.75 15.31
N ARG A 679 11.30 -30.80 15.66
CA ARG A 679 12.75 -30.86 15.34
C ARG A 679 13.44 -31.98 16.15
N ALA A 680 13.10 -32.15 17.41
CA ALA A 680 13.59 -33.25 18.22
C ALA A 680 13.16 -34.61 17.65
N ALA A 681 11.88 -34.76 17.28
CA ALA A 681 11.36 -35.97 16.66
C ALA A 681 11.99 -36.26 15.28
N ALA A 682 12.28 -35.21 14.49
CA ALA A 682 12.99 -35.36 13.22
C ALA A 682 14.47 -35.79 13.42
N ALA A 683 15.14 -35.23 14.42
CA ALA A 683 16.49 -35.62 14.79
C ALA A 683 16.58 -37.06 15.30
N GLU A 684 15.61 -37.49 16.12
CA GLU A 684 15.50 -38.90 16.55
C GLU A 684 15.26 -39.86 15.38
N ARG A 685 14.39 -39.52 14.44
CA ARG A 685 14.17 -40.34 13.24
C ARG A 685 15.40 -40.41 12.35
N ALA A 686 16.16 -39.31 12.21
CA ALA A 686 17.41 -39.28 11.48
C ALA A 686 18.49 -40.15 12.16
N ALA A 687 18.58 -40.10 13.49
CA ALA A 687 19.49 -40.95 14.28
C ALA A 687 19.14 -42.43 14.18
N GLN A 688 17.84 -42.77 14.22
CA GLN A 688 17.35 -44.14 14.03
C GLN A 688 17.59 -44.66 12.61
N ALA A 689 17.45 -43.79 11.58
CA ALA A 689 17.77 -44.17 10.20
C ALA A 689 19.24 -44.39 9.97
N ALA A 690 20.12 -43.70 10.70
CA ALA A 690 21.60 -43.89 10.64
C ALA A 690 22.10 -45.18 11.36
N THR A 691 21.27 -45.82 12.18
CA THR A 691 21.63 -47.03 12.92
C THR A 691 21.16 -48.35 12.27
N VAL A 692 20.51 -48.29 11.10
CA VAL A 692 20.13 -49.49 10.35
C VAL A 692 21.38 -50.02 9.60
N PRO A 693 21.92 -51.21 9.94
CA PRO A 693 23.07 -51.76 9.23
C PRO A 693 22.69 -52.14 7.80
N ILE A 694 23.42 -51.64 6.85
CA ILE A 694 23.37 -52.08 5.43
C ILE A 694 23.70 -53.59 5.42
N LYS A 695 22.70 -54.44 5.20
CA LYS A 695 22.94 -55.83 4.88
C LYS A 695 23.56 -55.89 3.49
N THR A 696 24.85 -56.24 3.46
CA THR A 696 25.56 -56.65 2.25
C THR A 696 24.98 -57.94 1.69
#